data_ce688dc46879df9b34940c16155d571e
#
_entry.id   ce688dc46879df9b34940c16155d571e
#
_cell.length_a   1.000
_cell.length_b   1.000
_cell.length_c   1.000
_cell.angle_alpha   90.00
_cell.angle_beta   90.00
_cell.angle_gamma   90.00
#
_symmetry.space_group_name_H-M   'P 1'
#
loop_
_entity.id
_entity.type
_entity.pdbx_description
1 polymer ?
#
loop_
_entity_poly.entity_id
_entity_poly.type
_entity_poly.pdbx_seq_one_letter_code
_entity_poly.pdbx_strand_id
1 'polypeptide(L)'
;MINSIQRAAMPALDLLRARAAIALVVSLATALMLVTPASRALAQDAQPTESGVARSGALPTVAPVVFNGDVRRLPPAGGPVIPHHWNENEGPPLSPPTALSTSSRRTADEAPNLALAVMPSPLQSFEGLSFNDTITGGQAGAGYPPDTNGDVGPNHYIQAVNDSYAIYSKTGTLLAAFTENALWLGAHSGTPCDANNFGDPVVVYDALADRWILTNFAFANSTTGPFFQCFAVSRSGDPVAGGWFLYAVRMDSGGSGPASGTLNDYPKFGIWTDCLYMSANEFKGTTYKGSAFASFERSSLYAGATLDSTNSSIGIVPFSSQAGGPFTMLPSNLLGTSTNSLPPAGRPNFYVSEALSGTAFEVRKFTPGQNGGHSCGTGGTMSAATLVPHATYTDLSGGDIVPQKNTTNQLDSLYFRLMQKAQYRKIGSAESLWVVHSVRNTNQNVGSQWAQMNVSGGTIATSVVQQQLYRPDTTLYRWMGSLAVDAQGNMALAYSTSSGSSFPGIAYSGRLAGDPLNNLPQAETVLVAGADSQTNNCGGGPCARWGDYSSLSIDPSDDCTFWYTTEYFRTAGNGSAGNWNTRIGSFKFPACSNIKQSQTINFTSSAPVGATFGSAPQVVTATATSGLAITLTIDASATSVCALNGSASGSHVSFIGVGTCKINANQSGNGSFNPAPQVQQSFAVGKAIQTINFTSTAPVSAAVGGPDYTVTATATSGLAITLAIDASSSAVCAIDGSTSGSHVSLIGAGTCKINADQAGNANFSAAPQAHQSFSVAPGTPTLEFTTQPGDIVAGDVLGTIAVTEKGPLGDTIDDNASLVDFTVTACGGPVSLGSAAMAHGVATLNITVRFFTATDPSTLQITAKTLALTANSNSFVVQANAGLVFADGLEGCRP
;
A
#
# COMPACT_ATOMS: atom_id res chain seq x y z
N MET A 1 -51.30 39.90 10.42
CA MET A 1 -51.82 40.52 9.19
C MET A 1 -51.62 39.50 8.09
N ILE A 2 -52.71 38.83 7.80
CA ILE A 2 -53.46 38.83 6.55
C ILE A 2 -52.73 38.07 5.46
N ASN A 3 -53.15 36.79 5.22
CA ASN A 3 -53.96 36.22 4.13
C ASN A 3 -53.29 36.26 2.75
N SER A 4 -53.35 35.25 1.99
CA SER A 4 -54.42 34.42 1.45
C SER A 4 -53.86 33.27 0.56
N ILE A 5 -54.30 32.06 0.70
CA ILE A 5 -55.16 31.24 -0.17
C ILE A 5 -54.93 31.42 -1.69
N GLN A 6 -54.45 30.43 -2.35
CA GLN A 6 -54.96 30.04 -3.66
C GLN A 6 -54.94 28.50 -3.83
N ARG A 7 -56.11 27.93 -4.01
CA ARG A 7 -56.40 26.62 -4.53
C ARG A 7 -56.22 26.61 -6.06
N ALA A 8 -55.62 25.61 -6.61
CA ALA A 8 -55.77 25.29 -8.03
C ALA A 8 -56.11 23.81 -8.17
N ALA A 9 -57.11 23.53 -9.00
CA ALA A 9 -57.82 22.28 -9.19
C ALA A 9 -56.96 21.24 -9.93
N MET A 10 -57.09 19.97 -9.55
CA MET A 10 -56.65 18.81 -10.33
C MET A 10 -57.67 18.43 -11.42
N PRO A 11 -57.29 18.06 -12.61
CA PRO A 11 -58.18 17.56 -13.62
C PRO A 11 -58.60 16.09 -13.41
N ALA A 12 -59.80 15.82 -13.73
CA ALA A 12 -60.58 14.56 -13.57
C ALA A 12 -60.18 13.46 -14.53
N LEU A 13 -58.93 13.05 -14.64
CA LEU A 13 -58.52 11.97 -15.53
C LEU A 13 -57.94 10.70 -14.86
N ASP A 14 -57.77 10.70 -13.55
CA ASP A 14 -57.17 9.57 -12.81
C ASP A 14 -58.19 8.64 -12.11
N LEU A 15 -59.48 8.95 -12.20
CA LEU A 15 -60.51 8.10 -11.57
C LEU A 15 -60.96 6.91 -12.44
N LEU A 16 -60.54 6.82 -13.69
CA LEU A 16 -60.93 5.70 -14.59
C LEU A 16 -59.89 4.58 -14.67
N ARG A 17 -58.66 4.79 -14.16
CA ARG A 17 -57.60 3.75 -14.11
C ARG A 17 -57.59 2.94 -12.80
N ALA A 18 -58.25 3.40 -11.76
CA ALA A 18 -58.35 2.67 -10.48
C ALA A 18 -59.49 1.63 -10.39
N ARG A 19 -60.42 1.61 -11.36
CA ARG A 19 -61.52 0.63 -11.35
C ARG A 19 -61.26 -0.61 -12.22
N ALA A 20 -60.22 -0.66 -13.06
CA ALA A 20 -59.88 -1.84 -13.87
C ALA A 20 -58.90 -2.80 -13.16
N ALA A 21 -58.27 -2.38 -12.05
CA ALA A 21 -57.30 -3.22 -11.32
C ALA A 21 -57.96 -4.06 -10.18
N ILE A 22 -59.21 -3.74 -9.78
CA ILE A 22 -59.88 -4.45 -8.69
C ILE A 22 -60.76 -5.61 -9.19
N ALA A 23 -61.06 -5.65 -10.47
CA ALA A 23 -61.89 -6.75 -11.06
C ALA A 23 -61.06 -8.00 -11.46
N LEU A 24 -59.73 -7.95 -11.49
CA LEU A 24 -58.88 -9.09 -11.86
C LEU A 24 -58.30 -9.87 -10.67
N VAL A 25 -58.44 -9.36 -9.45
CA VAL A 25 -57.92 -10.02 -8.22
C VAL A 25 -59.00 -10.85 -7.52
N VAL A 26 -60.28 -10.67 -7.84
CA VAL A 26 -61.40 -11.42 -7.22
C VAL A 26 -61.75 -12.73 -7.96
N SER A 27 -61.30 -12.93 -9.22
CA SER A 27 -61.60 -14.15 -10.00
C SER A 27 -60.53 -15.25 -9.90
N LEU A 28 -59.44 -15.07 -9.12
CA LEU A 28 -58.41 -16.11 -8.94
C LEU A 28 -58.44 -16.73 -7.51
N ALA A 29 -59.38 -16.35 -6.64
CA ALA A 29 -59.44 -16.81 -5.24
C ALA A 29 -60.56 -17.86 -4.97
N THR A 30 -61.26 -18.35 -6.00
CA THR A 30 -62.39 -19.30 -5.79
C THR A 30 -62.18 -20.66 -6.44
N ALA A 31 -60.99 -21.06 -6.84
CA ALA A 31 -60.75 -22.37 -7.47
C ALA A 31 -59.73 -23.25 -6.73
N LEU A 32 -59.53 -23.06 -5.40
CA LEU A 32 -58.66 -23.99 -4.64
C LEU A 32 -59.15 -24.20 -3.20
N MET A 33 -60.36 -24.78 -3.08
CA MET A 33 -60.81 -25.41 -1.82
C MET A 33 -61.55 -26.66 -2.15
N LEU A 34 -60.85 -27.79 -2.18
CA LEU A 34 -61.38 -29.15 -1.95
C LEU A 34 -60.17 -30.13 -2.07
N VAL A 35 -59.40 -30.30 -1.02
CA VAL A 35 -58.73 -31.59 -0.74
C VAL A 35 -58.62 -31.72 0.80
N THR A 36 -59.02 -32.83 1.27
CA THR A 36 -59.31 -33.36 2.62
C THR A 36 -58.08 -33.40 3.53
N PRO A 37 -58.25 -33.38 4.87
CA PRO A 37 -57.16 -33.36 5.81
C PRO A 37 -56.62 -34.78 6.07
N ALA A 38 -55.37 -35.00 5.77
CA ALA A 38 -54.64 -36.15 6.30
C ALA A 38 -53.26 -35.69 6.78
N SER A 39 -53.04 -35.96 8.05
CA SER A 39 -51.74 -35.96 8.75
C SER A 39 -50.87 -34.67 8.68
N ARG A 40 -51.05 -33.79 9.67
CA ARG A 40 -49.99 -32.91 10.15
C ARG A 40 -48.90 -33.76 10.78
N ALA A 41 -47.95 -34.21 9.96
CA ALA A 41 -46.60 -34.44 10.44
C ALA A 41 -45.98 -33.07 10.70
N LEU A 42 -45.43 -32.89 11.89
CA LEU A 42 -44.66 -31.73 12.27
C LEU A 42 -43.60 -31.49 11.19
N ALA A 43 -43.81 -30.50 10.34
CA ALA A 43 -42.71 -29.89 9.61
C ALA A 43 -41.80 -29.27 10.68
N GLN A 44 -40.67 -29.93 10.99
CA GLN A 44 -39.53 -29.26 11.51
C GLN A 44 -39.34 -28.02 10.63
N ASP A 45 -39.31 -26.85 11.25
CA ASP A 45 -38.82 -25.66 10.61
C ASP A 45 -37.45 -26.01 10.00
N ALA A 46 -37.45 -26.30 8.70
CA ALA A 46 -36.20 -26.36 7.96
C ALA A 46 -35.64 -24.97 8.06
N GLN A 47 -34.62 -24.80 8.90
CA GLN A 47 -33.66 -23.69 8.76
C GLN A 47 -33.42 -23.52 7.25
N PRO A 48 -33.48 -22.31 6.71
CA PRO A 48 -33.14 -22.11 5.32
C PRO A 48 -31.80 -22.80 5.10
N THR A 49 -31.76 -23.79 4.25
CA THR A 49 -30.50 -24.44 3.88
C THR A 49 -29.66 -23.34 3.30
N GLU A 50 -28.67 -22.90 4.09
CA GLU A 50 -27.62 -21.98 3.65
C GLU A 50 -26.89 -22.64 2.49
N SER A 51 -27.36 -22.46 1.28
CA SER A 51 -26.56 -22.61 0.10
C SER A 51 -25.69 -21.38 -0.02
N GLY A 52 -24.85 -21.18 0.98
CA GLY A 52 -23.86 -20.13 1.01
C GLY A 52 -22.72 -20.48 0.05
N VAL A 53 -22.97 -20.34 -1.24
CA VAL A 53 -21.87 -20.21 -2.19
C VAL A 53 -21.30 -18.83 -1.96
N ALA A 54 -20.25 -18.77 -1.16
CA ALA A 54 -19.43 -17.57 -1.03
C ALA A 54 -19.00 -17.14 -2.44
N ARG A 55 -19.48 -15.99 -2.90
CA ARG A 55 -19.01 -15.41 -4.15
C ARG A 55 -17.72 -14.67 -3.83
N SER A 56 -16.59 -15.19 -4.29
CA SER A 56 -15.31 -14.49 -4.21
C SER A 56 -15.40 -13.20 -5.04
N GLY A 57 -15.26 -12.06 -4.37
CA GLY A 57 -15.09 -10.76 -5.01
C GLY A 57 -13.59 -10.53 -5.27
N ALA A 58 -13.26 -9.89 -6.40
CA ALA A 58 -11.92 -9.41 -6.62
C ALA A 58 -11.77 -8.04 -5.96
N LEU A 59 -10.81 -7.90 -5.03
CA LEU A 59 -10.39 -6.59 -4.55
C LEU A 59 -9.46 -5.95 -5.58
N PRO A 60 -9.42 -4.61 -5.67
CA PRO A 60 -8.49 -3.93 -6.56
C PRO A 60 -7.04 -4.28 -6.22
N THR A 61 -6.20 -4.27 -7.23
CA THR A 61 -4.75 -4.35 -7.04
C THR A 61 -4.26 -3.18 -6.19
N VAL A 62 -3.48 -3.46 -5.15
CA VAL A 62 -2.98 -2.49 -4.19
C VAL A 62 -1.47 -2.58 -4.11
N ALA A 63 -0.78 -1.54 -4.60
CA ALA A 63 0.64 -1.36 -4.36
C ALA A 63 0.84 -0.58 -3.05
N PRO A 64 1.81 -0.96 -2.21
CA PRO A 64 2.07 -0.20 -0.99
C PRO A 64 2.78 1.11 -1.31
N VAL A 65 2.49 2.14 -0.54
CA VAL A 65 3.41 3.25 -0.36
C VAL A 65 4.38 2.94 0.77
N VAL A 66 5.56 3.55 0.77
CA VAL A 66 6.62 3.18 1.72
C VAL A 66 6.97 4.37 2.61
N PHE A 67 6.83 4.18 3.92
CA PHE A 67 7.39 5.08 4.91
C PHE A 67 8.78 4.58 5.33
N ASN A 68 9.83 5.26 4.87
CA ASN A 68 11.24 4.93 5.15
C ASN A 68 11.79 5.75 6.33
N GLY A 69 10.98 6.04 7.33
CA GLY A 69 11.33 6.93 8.41
C GLY A 69 11.30 6.26 9.78
N ASP A 70 11.76 7.05 10.73
CA ASP A 70 11.59 6.82 12.16
C ASP A 70 10.26 7.48 12.57
N VAL A 71 9.35 6.74 13.18
CA VAL A 71 8.02 7.26 13.56
C VAL A 71 8.09 8.40 14.58
N ARG A 72 9.20 8.56 15.29
CA ARG A 72 9.46 9.71 16.18
C ARG A 72 9.67 11.03 15.41
N ARG A 73 9.87 10.95 14.10
CA ARG A 73 10.10 12.08 13.19
C ARG A 73 8.95 12.32 12.23
N LEU A 74 7.80 11.73 12.50
CA LEU A 74 6.59 12.01 11.72
C LEU A 74 6.30 13.53 11.76
N PRO A 75 5.87 14.13 10.64
CA PRO A 75 5.55 15.55 10.62
C PRO A 75 4.41 15.82 11.61
N PRO A 76 4.44 16.96 12.33
CA PRO A 76 3.30 17.36 13.13
C PRO A 76 2.10 17.52 12.20
N ALA A 77 1.00 16.85 12.48
CA ALA A 77 -0.22 17.03 11.69
C ALA A 77 -0.76 18.46 11.91
N GLY A 78 -1.03 19.13 10.83
CA GLY A 78 -1.65 20.45 10.88
C GLY A 78 -3.17 20.33 10.88
N GLY A 79 -3.79 20.52 12.02
CA GLY A 79 -5.24 20.67 12.13
C GLY A 79 -5.75 20.13 13.47
N PRO A 80 -6.84 20.72 14.02
CA PRO A 80 -7.48 20.15 15.18
C PRO A 80 -8.08 18.79 14.81
N VAL A 81 -7.82 17.77 15.62
CA VAL A 81 -8.55 16.50 15.58
C VAL A 81 -10.02 16.85 15.88
N ILE A 82 -10.90 16.60 14.95
CA ILE A 82 -12.34 16.77 15.17
C ILE A 82 -12.80 15.52 15.88
N PRO A 83 -13.31 15.60 17.12
CA PRO A 83 -13.86 14.43 17.81
C PRO A 83 -14.99 13.83 16.95
N HIS A 84 -14.81 12.61 16.51
CA HIS A 84 -15.85 11.89 15.80
C HIS A 84 -16.69 11.09 16.80
N HIS A 85 -17.92 11.53 17.05
CA HIS A 85 -18.94 10.68 17.65
C HIS A 85 -19.52 9.79 16.56
N TRP A 86 -18.89 8.65 16.34
CA TRP A 86 -19.46 7.62 15.49
C TRP A 86 -20.53 6.86 16.29
N ASN A 87 -21.78 6.93 15.84
CA ASN A 87 -22.82 6.02 16.32
C ASN A 87 -22.61 4.69 15.61
N GLU A 88 -21.85 3.80 16.22
CA GLU A 88 -21.68 2.44 15.73
C GLU A 88 -23.03 1.75 15.62
N ASN A 89 -23.20 0.99 14.54
CA ASN A 89 -24.40 0.22 14.33
C ASN A 89 -24.37 -0.99 15.25
N GLU A 90 -25.14 -0.93 16.31
CA GLU A 90 -25.43 -2.11 17.12
C GLU A 90 -26.11 -3.15 16.21
N GLY A 91 -25.57 -4.36 16.13
CA GLY A 91 -26.03 -5.40 15.22
C GLY A 91 -27.49 -5.81 15.40
N PRO A 92 -27.96 -6.77 14.62
CA PRO A 92 -29.36 -7.22 14.68
C PRO A 92 -29.69 -7.74 16.09
N PRO A 93 -30.88 -7.43 16.64
CA PRO A 93 -31.30 -7.99 17.91
C PRO A 93 -31.34 -9.52 17.82
N LEU A 94 -30.82 -10.19 18.87
CA LEU A 94 -30.92 -11.63 18.97
C LEU A 94 -32.39 -12.05 18.97
N SER A 95 -32.71 -13.09 18.22
CA SER A 95 -34.02 -13.73 18.36
C SER A 95 -34.09 -14.46 19.71
N PRO A 96 -35.16 -14.31 20.48
CA PRO A 96 -35.28 -15.06 21.74
C PRO A 96 -35.13 -16.56 21.44
N PRO A 97 -34.43 -17.32 22.29
CA PRO A 97 -34.19 -18.74 22.08
C PRO A 97 -35.53 -19.46 21.92
N THR A 98 -35.74 -20.08 20.76
CA THR A 98 -36.85 -20.99 20.55
C THR A 98 -36.68 -22.08 21.59
N ALA A 99 -37.67 -22.30 22.41
CA ALA A 99 -37.63 -23.28 23.50
C ALA A 99 -37.26 -24.66 22.92
N LEU A 100 -35.98 -24.99 22.97
CA LEU A 100 -35.49 -26.32 22.70
C LEU A 100 -36.06 -27.25 23.77
N SER A 101 -36.57 -28.41 23.35
CA SER A 101 -37.16 -29.41 24.21
C SER A 101 -36.33 -29.67 25.47
N THR A 102 -37.01 -29.84 26.58
CA THR A 102 -36.51 -29.79 27.96
C THR A 102 -35.50 -30.86 28.38
N SER A 103 -34.80 -31.51 27.46
CA SER A 103 -33.90 -32.62 27.80
C SER A 103 -32.42 -32.29 27.94
N SER A 104 -31.98 -31.02 27.80
CA SER A 104 -30.58 -30.64 27.98
C SER A 104 -30.34 -29.19 28.42
N ARG A 105 -31.22 -28.58 29.19
CA ARG A 105 -30.92 -27.31 29.85
C ARG A 105 -29.88 -27.54 30.93
N ARG A 106 -28.61 -27.49 30.59
CA ARG A 106 -27.59 -27.12 31.53
C ARG A 106 -27.59 -25.58 31.59
N THR A 107 -28.19 -25.02 32.63
CA THR A 107 -27.85 -23.65 33.05
C THR A 107 -26.36 -23.60 33.23
N ALA A 108 -25.70 -22.45 32.89
CA ALA A 108 -24.30 -22.23 33.18
C ALA A 108 -24.13 -22.52 34.67
N ASP A 109 -23.54 -23.67 35.02
CA ASP A 109 -23.31 -24.04 36.41
C ASP A 109 -22.37 -23.00 36.98
N GLU A 110 -22.89 -22.20 37.90
CA GLU A 110 -22.08 -21.43 38.85
C GLU A 110 -21.36 -22.46 39.73
N ALA A 111 -20.28 -23.06 39.19
CA ALA A 111 -19.44 -23.87 40.03
C ALA A 111 -18.97 -22.97 41.19
N PRO A 112 -19.15 -23.36 42.46
CA PRO A 112 -18.66 -22.56 43.56
C PRO A 112 -17.17 -22.30 43.34
N ASN A 113 -16.80 -21.01 43.28
CA ASN A 113 -15.41 -20.59 43.03
C ASN A 113 -14.59 -21.01 44.27
N LEU A 114 -14.04 -22.20 44.22
CA LEU A 114 -13.05 -22.64 45.21
C LEU A 114 -11.74 -21.91 44.87
N ALA A 115 -11.54 -20.74 45.50
CA ALA A 115 -10.28 -20.01 45.34
C ALA A 115 -9.15 -20.87 45.90
N LEU A 116 -8.35 -21.50 45.02
CA LEU A 116 -7.23 -22.35 45.41
C LEU A 116 -5.93 -21.58 45.56
N ALA A 117 -5.75 -20.51 44.77
CA ALA A 117 -4.57 -19.65 44.81
C ALA A 117 -4.94 -18.25 44.28
N VAL A 118 -4.11 -17.27 44.58
CA VAL A 118 -4.28 -15.89 44.05
C VAL A 118 -3.56 -15.78 42.73
N MET A 119 -4.15 -15.06 41.75
CA MET A 119 -3.46 -14.70 40.51
C MET A 119 -2.14 -14.00 40.84
N PRO A 120 -1.08 -14.22 40.05
CA PRO A 120 0.19 -13.53 40.25
C PRO A 120 0.01 -12.02 40.21
N SER A 121 0.79 -11.31 41.04
CA SER A 121 0.86 -9.85 40.96
C SER A 121 1.40 -9.39 39.61
N PRO A 122 1.05 -8.18 39.15
CA PRO A 122 1.59 -7.63 37.90
C PRO A 122 3.13 -7.57 37.93
N LEU A 123 3.75 -8.01 36.82
CA LEU A 123 5.19 -7.82 36.59
C LEU A 123 5.44 -6.39 36.13
N GLN A 124 4.56 -5.87 35.28
CA GLN A 124 4.53 -4.48 34.81
C GLN A 124 3.12 -3.94 34.97
N SER A 125 3.02 -2.65 35.29
CA SER A 125 1.74 -1.93 35.31
C SER A 125 2.01 -0.45 35.13
N PHE A 126 1.67 0.10 33.96
CA PHE A 126 1.93 1.49 33.59
C PHE A 126 0.77 2.09 32.80
N GLU A 127 0.73 3.42 32.73
CA GLU A 127 -0.29 4.15 31.96
C GLU A 127 -0.08 3.92 30.47
N GLY A 128 -1.17 3.62 29.75
CA GLY A 128 -1.24 3.71 28.31
C GLY A 128 -1.66 5.11 27.87
N LEU A 129 -2.14 5.24 26.62
CA LEU A 129 -2.69 6.49 26.11
C LEU A 129 -3.91 6.94 26.92
N SER A 130 -4.04 8.25 27.03
CA SER A 130 -5.19 8.93 27.66
C SER A 130 -5.82 9.91 26.69
N PHE A 131 -7.10 10.18 26.83
CA PHE A 131 -7.87 11.04 25.92
C PHE A 131 -7.17 12.36 25.60
N ASN A 132 -6.58 13.03 26.59
CA ASN A 132 -5.96 14.35 26.46
C ASN A 132 -4.45 14.32 26.15
N ASP A 133 -3.86 13.15 25.93
CA ASP A 133 -2.44 13.11 25.59
C ASP A 133 -2.15 13.81 24.28
N THR A 134 -1.18 14.71 24.27
CA THR A 134 -0.70 15.34 23.04
C THR A 134 0.34 14.44 22.38
N ILE A 135 0.06 14.04 21.17
CA ILE A 135 0.88 13.11 20.39
C ILE A 135 1.19 13.67 18.99
N THR A 136 2.04 12.99 18.24
CA THR A 136 2.26 13.37 16.83
C THR A 136 0.97 13.17 16.03
N GLY A 137 0.48 14.23 15.42
CA GLY A 137 -0.79 14.20 14.69
C GLY A 137 -1.92 14.90 15.43
N GLY A 138 -1.81 15.16 16.74
CA GLY A 138 -2.82 15.87 17.51
C GLY A 138 -3.02 15.35 18.92
N GLN A 139 -4.27 15.15 19.30
CA GLN A 139 -4.66 14.56 20.56
C GLN A 139 -4.84 13.05 20.41
N ALA A 140 -4.53 12.27 21.45
CA ALA A 140 -4.63 10.81 21.39
C ALA A 140 -6.08 10.32 21.32
N GLY A 141 -6.98 10.97 22.04
CA GLY A 141 -8.40 10.62 22.00
C GLY A 141 -9.19 11.58 21.12
N ALA A 142 -9.82 11.05 20.10
CA ALA A 142 -10.70 11.82 19.23
C ALA A 142 -12.19 11.41 19.36
N GLY A 143 -12.46 10.32 20.09
CA GLY A 143 -13.81 9.78 20.21
C GLY A 143 -14.10 9.06 21.54
N TYR A 144 -15.30 8.59 21.64
CA TYR A 144 -15.81 7.71 22.68
C TYR A 144 -16.54 6.55 22.01
N PRO A 145 -16.25 5.33 22.39
CA PRO A 145 -15.31 4.85 23.38
C PRO A 145 -13.85 4.78 22.87
N PRO A 146 -12.86 4.45 23.72
CA PRO A 146 -11.45 4.34 23.28
C PRO A 146 -11.11 3.06 22.52
N ASP A 147 -11.91 2.03 22.54
CA ASP A 147 -11.74 0.73 21.87
C ASP A 147 -10.32 0.18 22.01
N THR A 148 -9.90 0.12 23.26
CA THR A 148 -8.52 -0.13 23.62
C THR A 148 -8.09 -1.55 23.24
N ASN A 149 -7.05 -1.64 22.41
CA ASN A 149 -6.40 -2.90 22.14
C ASN A 149 -4.87 -2.75 22.07
N GLY A 150 -4.18 -3.85 21.86
CA GLY A 150 -2.74 -3.86 21.74
C GLY A 150 -2.20 -5.27 21.59
N ASP A 151 -0.93 -5.33 21.25
CA ASP A 151 -0.19 -6.58 21.16
C ASP A 151 1.26 -6.42 21.62
N VAL A 152 1.93 -7.54 21.88
CA VAL A 152 3.28 -7.57 22.43
C VAL A 152 4.22 -8.29 21.48
N GLY A 153 5.35 -7.67 21.19
CA GLY A 153 6.49 -8.27 20.48
C GLY A 153 7.66 -8.59 21.42
N PRO A 154 8.79 -9.03 20.90
CA PRO A 154 9.96 -9.37 21.75
C PRO A 154 10.48 -8.21 22.57
N ASN A 155 10.45 -6.99 22.04
CA ASN A 155 11.06 -5.81 22.64
C ASN A 155 10.08 -4.66 22.92
N HIS A 156 8.91 -4.68 22.32
CA HIS A 156 7.95 -3.58 22.33
C HIS A 156 6.56 -4.07 22.71
N TYR A 157 5.76 -3.14 23.23
CA TYR A 157 4.31 -3.25 23.31
C TYR A 157 3.70 -2.13 22.47
N ILE A 158 2.78 -2.44 21.60
CA ILE A 158 2.02 -1.42 20.87
C ILE A 158 0.58 -1.44 21.35
N GLN A 159 0.12 -0.27 21.76
CA GLN A 159 -1.28 -0.02 22.13
C GLN A 159 -1.95 0.76 21.02
N ALA A 160 -3.21 0.47 20.76
CA ALA A 160 -4.13 1.28 19.99
C ALA A 160 -5.28 1.75 20.87
N VAL A 161 -5.74 2.95 20.59
CA VAL A 161 -7.00 3.51 21.03
C VAL A 161 -7.64 4.16 19.81
N ASN A 162 -8.96 4.40 19.84
CA ASN A 162 -9.63 5.11 18.75
C ASN A 162 -8.85 6.36 18.38
N ASP A 163 -8.44 6.37 17.10
CA ASP A 163 -7.68 7.36 16.34
C ASP A 163 -6.16 7.37 16.58
N SER A 164 -5.58 6.49 17.42
CA SER A 164 -4.16 6.62 17.77
C SER A 164 -3.44 5.33 18.11
N TYR A 165 -2.12 5.34 17.89
CA TYR A 165 -1.20 4.27 18.28
C TYR A 165 -0.10 4.79 19.20
N ALA A 166 0.34 3.96 20.14
CA ALA A 166 1.52 4.23 20.97
C ALA A 166 2.43 3.00 21.07
N ILE A 167 3.73 3.23 20.96
CA ILE A 167 4.77 2.22 21.03
C ILE A 167 5.52 2.41 22.35
N TYR A 168 5.55 1.37 23.15
CA TYR A 168 6.24 1.34 24.44
C TYR A 168 7.38 0.30 24.46
N SER A 169 8.40 0.55 25.25
CA SER A 169 9.27 -0.52 25.70
C SER A 169 8.49 -1.46 26.63
N LYS A 170 8.96 -2.67 26.83
CA LYS A 170 8.34 -3.60 27.80
C LYS A 170 8.44 -3.16 29.27
N THR A 171 9.18 -2.12 29.56
CA THR A 171 9.28 -1.50 30.88
C THR A 171 8.39 -0.28 31.05
N GLY A 172 7.56 0.04 30.05
CA GLY A 172 6.58 1.13 30.10
C GLY A 172 7.11 2.48 29.62
N THR A 173 8.32 2.56 29.06
CA THR A 173 8.81 3.80 28.44
C THR A 173 8.09 4.04 27.11
N LEU A 174 7.39 5.17 26.98
CA LEU A 174 6.82 5.62 25.71
C LEU A 174 7.95 5.95 24.72
N LEU A 175 7.97 5.28 23.59
CA LEU A 175 8.96 5.48 22.51
C LEU A 175 8.43 6.36 21.39
N ALA A 176 7.16 6.20 21.01
CA ALA A 176 6.47 7.02 20.05
C ALA A 176 4.96 6.93 20.27
N ALA A 177 4.25 8.01 19.94
CA ALA A 177 2.79 8.00 19.85
C ALA A 177 2.33 8.93 18.71
N PHE A 178 1.35 8.49 17.94
CA PHE A 178 0.88 9.20 16.75
C PHE A 178 -0.54 8.79 16.38
N THR A 179 -1.24 9.71 15.68
CA THR A 179 -2.58 9.43 15.15
C THR A 179 -2.52 8.45 13.97
N GLU A 180 -3.61 7.75 13.71
CA GLU A 180 -3.71 6.73 12.65
C GLU A 180 -3.21 7.25 11.29
N ASN A 181 -3.64 8.45 10.89
CA ASN A 181 -3.25 9.06 9.62
C ASN A 181 -1.83 9.63 9.59
N ALA A 182 -1.18 9.84 10.75
CA ALA A 182 0.14 10.48 10.79
C ALA A 182 1.22 9.70 10.01
N LEU A 183 1.16 8.38 10.02
CA LEU A 183 2.02 7.52 9.20
C LEU A 183 1.81 7.73 7.69
N TRP A 184 0.58 8.01 7.28
CA TRP A 184 0.17 8.14 5.88
C TRP A 184 0.46 9.52 5.30
N LEU A 185 0.40 10.57 6.13
CA LEU A 185 0.65 11.96 5.71
C LEU A 185 2.01 12.15 5.03
N GLY A 186 3.04 11.40 5.47
CA GLY A 186 4.38 11.44 4.87
C GLY A 186 4.53 10.60 3.60
N ALA A 187 3.58 9.75 3.28
CA ALA A 187 3.66 8.78 2.19
C ALA A 187 2.72 9.10 1.02
N HIS A 188 1.65 9.87 1.25
CA HIS A 188 0.69 10.35 0.26
C HIS A 188 0.09 9.26 -0.64
N SER A 189 -0.76 8.40 -0.08
CA SER A 189 -1.44 7.35 -0.84
C SER A 189 -2.52 7.88 -1.78
N GLY A 190 -3.01 9.09 -1.56
CA GLY A 190 -4.13 9.68 -2.29
C GLY A 190 -5.48 9.07 -1.91
N THR A 191 -5.57 8.40 -0.78
CA THR A 191 -6.78 7.75 -0.27
C THR A 191 -7.25 8.37 1.05
N PRO A 192 -8.46 8.04 1.54
CA PRO A 192 -8.92 8.47 2.85
C PRO A 192 -7.98 8.11 4.01
N CYS A 193 -7.12 7.09 3.89
CA CYS A 193 -6.12 6.74 4.89
C CYS A 193 -5.14 7.88 5.20
N ASP A 194 -4.90 8.80 4.26
CA ASP A 194 -3.99 9.94 4.44
C ASP A 194 -4.56 11.03 5.36
N ALA A 195 -5.88 11.15 5.41
CA ALA A 195 -6.55 12.33 5.95
C ALA A 195 -7.43 12.06 7.17
N ASN A 196 -7.86 10.81 7.35
CA ASN A 196 -8.95 10.50 8.27
C ASN A 196 -8.53 9.53 9.36
N ASN A 197 -8.92 9.84 10.60
CA ASN A 197 -8.87 8.96 11.75
C ASN A 197 -10.32 8.65 12.11
N PHE A 198 -10.80 7.43 11.84
CA PHE A 198 -12.19 7.05 12.10
C PHE A 198 -12.32 5.89 13.07
N GLY A 199 -11.22 5.40 13.59
CA GLY A 199 -11.21 4.41 14.65
C GLY A 199 -11.20 2.97 14.20
N ASP A 200 -11.63 2.11 15.09
CA ASP A 200 -11.48 0.65 15.05
C ASP A 200 -10.04 0.19 14.76
N PRO A 201 -9.02 0.81 15.40
CA PRO A 201 -7.67 0.38 15.18
C PRO A 201 -7.47 -1.01 15.79
N VAL A 202 -6.72 -1.85 15.08
CA VAL A 202 -6.31 -3.16 15.59
C VAL A 202 -4.80 -3.31 15.45
N VAL A 203 -4.15 -3.71 16.54
CA VAL A 203 -2.74 -4.07 16.55
C VAL A 203 -2.60 -5.58 16.54
N VAL A 204 -1.76 -6.07 15.62
CA VAL A 204 -1.40 -7.48 15.56
C VAL A 204 0.12 -7.60 15.45
N TYR A 205 0.72 -8.43 16.31
CA TYR A 205 2.10 -8.83 16.17
C TYR A 205 2.20 -10.24 15.59
N ASP A 206 2.83 -10.36 14.45
CA ASP A 206 3.14 -11.65 13.84
C ASP A 206 4.46 -12.19 14.37
N ALA A 207 4.37 -13.02 15.36
CA ALA A 207 5.53 -13.63 16.01
C ALA A 207 6.29 -14.63 15.12
N LEU A 208 5.71 -15.11 14.01
CA LEU A 208 6.37 -16.01 13.05
C LEU A 208 7.27 -15.26 12.08
N ALA A 209 6.97 -13.99 11.82
CA ALA A 209 7.70 -13.16 10.88
C ALA A 209 8.47 -12.03 11.55
N ASP A 210 8.26 -11.80 12.84
CA ASP A 210 8.76 -10.63 13.58
C ASP A 210 8.32 -9.32 12.91
N ARG A 211 6.99 -9.16 12.77
CA ARG A 211 6.37 -8.03 12.10
C ARG A 211 5.17 -7.51 12.86
N TRP A 212 5.01 -6.20 12.82
CA TRP A 212 3.86 -5.50 13.33
C TRP A 212 2.89 -5.15 12.21
N ILE A 213 1.61 -5.23 12.50
CA ILE A 213 0.54 -4.79 11.63
C ILE A 213 -0.34 -3.86 12.46
N LEU A 214 -0.46 -2.62 12.02
CA LEU A 214 -1.42 -1.65 12.53
C LEU A 214 -2.50 -1.47 11.47
N THR A 215 -3.74 -1.45 11.88
CA THR A 215 -4.83 -1.31 10.92
C THR A 215 -6.00 -0.55 11.51
N ASN A 216 -6.65 0.24 10.69
CA ASN A 216 -7.84 1.03 10.99
C ASN A 216 -8.68 1.15 9.72
N PHE A 217 -9.94 1.54 9.83
CA PHE A 217 -10.71 1.87 8.64
C PHE A 217 -10.66 3.38 8.34
N ALA A 218 -10.87 3.74 7.08
CA ALA A 218 -11.00 5.11 6.62
C ALA A 218 -11.98 5.23 5.46
N PHE A 219 -12.71 6.35 5.41
CA PHE A 219 -13.67 6.63 4.34
C PHE A 219 -13.79 8.13 4.11
N ALA A 220 -14.24 8.52 2.91
CA ALA A 220 -14.51 9.92 2.61
C ALA A 220 -15.90 10.36 3.10
N ASN A 221 -16.84 9.42 3.16
CA ASN A 221 -18.21 9.64 3.63
C ASN A 221 -18.76 8.35 4.24
N SER A 222 -19.29 8.45 5.45
CA SER A 222 -19.78 7.32 6.24
C SER A 222 -20.98 6.57 5.64
N THR A 223 -21.69 7.19 4.71
CA THR A 223 -22.89 6.60 4.09
C THR A 223 -22.62 6.05 2.70
N THR A 224 -21.69 6.65 1.96
CA THR A 224 -21.46 6.36 0.54
C THR A 224 -20.06 5.84 0.24
N GLY A 225 -19.12 5.92 1.20
CA GLY A 225 -17.73 5.54 1.00
C GLY A 225 -16.95 6.54 0.12
N PRO A 226 -15.90 6.11 -0.60
CA PRO A 226 -15.37 4.76 -0.58
C PRO A 226 -14.80 4.33 0.78
N PHE A 227 -14.93 3.04 1.12
CA PHE A 227 -14.51 2.48 2.40
C PHE A 227 -13.20 1.70 2.25
N PHE A 228 -12.24 2.00 3.12
CA PHE A 228 -10.92 1.41 3.10
C PHE A 228 -10.59 0.73 4.42
N GLN A 229 -9.81 -0.34 4.34
CA GLN A 229 -9.01 -0.85 5.44
C GLN A 229 -7.58 -0.40 5.20
N CYS A 230 -7.04 0.41 6.10
CA CYS A 230 -5.68 0.92 6.06
C CYS A 230 -4.76 -0.02 6.83
N PHE A 231 -3.70 -0.50 6.21
CA PHE A 231 -2.71 -1.35 6.86
C PHE A 231 -1.35 -0.67 6.87
N ALA A 232 -0.73 -0.59 8.04
CA ALA A 232 0.67 -0.29 8.17
C ALA A 232 1.39 -1.57 8.63
N VAL A 233 2.30 -2.07 7.80
CA VAL A 233 3.04 -3.32 8.02
C VAL A 233 4.50 -2.98 8.24
N SER A 234 5.06 -3.31 9.41
CA SER A 234 6.46 -3.00 9.71
C SER A 234 7.41 -3.78 8.81
N ARG A 235 8.49 -3.12 8.39
CA ARG A 235 9.50 -3.73 7.54
C ARG A 235 10.51 -4.58 8.32
N SER A 236 10.50 -4.43 9.64
CA SER A 236 11.34 -5.21 10.57
C SER A 236 10.61 -5.40 11.90
N GLY A 237 11.23 -6.11 12.84
CA GLY A 237 10.74 -6.24 14.21
C GLY A 237 10.81 -4.94 15.04
N ASP A 238 11.54 -3.93 14.56
CA ASP A 238 11.59 -2.59 15.16
C ASP A 238 10.48 -1.71 14.59
N PRO A 239 9.40 -1.44 15.35
CA PRO A 239 8.29 -0.61 14.90
C PRO A 239 8.61 0.88 14.93
N VAL A 240 9.72 1.30 15.56
CA VAL A 240 10.07 2.71 15.75
C VAL A 240 10.89 3.23 14.57
N ALA A 241 11.98 2.55 14.23
CA ALA A 241 12.94 3.02 13.22
C ALA A 241 12.99 2.13 11.97
N GLY A 242 12.31 0.97 11.97
CA GLY A 242 12.38 -0.01 10.89
C GLY A 242 11.65 0.38 9.60
N GLY A 243 10.79 1.40 9.63
CA GLY A 243 9.95 1.80 8.50
C GLY A 243 8.74 0.89 8.29
N TRP A 244 7.84 1.30 7.39
CA TRP A 244 6.54 0.66 7.20
C TRP A 244 6.17 0.58 5.71
N PHE A 245 5.48 -0.50 5.33
CA PHE A 245 4.72 -0.61 4.10
C PHE A 245 3.26 -0.26 4.41
N LEU A 246 2.65 0.63 3.61
CA LEU A 246 1.31 1.15 3.85
C LEU A 246 0.40 0.73 2.69
N TYR A 247 -0.63 -0.07 3.00
CA TYR A 247 -1.59 -0.57 2.03
C TYR A 247 -2.97 0.00 2.31
N ALA A 248 -3.51 0.79 1.39
CA ALA A 248 -4.89 1.27 1.44
C ALA A 248 -5.78 0.32 0.64
N VAL A 249 -6.41 -0.62 1.31
CA VAL A 249 -7.24 -1.64 0.69
C VAL A 249 -8.68 -1.17 0.63
N ARG A 250 -9.21 -0.94 -0.56
CA ARG A 250 -10.61 -0.57 -0.74
C ARG A 250 -11.50 -1.80 -0.58
N MET A 251 -12.35 -1.82 0.46
CA MET A 251 -13.17 -2.96 0.83
C MET A 251 -14.51 -3.03 0.08
N ASP A 252 -15.03 -1.88 -0.36
CA ASP A 252 -16.36 -1.74 -0.98
C ASP A 252 -16.36 -1.80 -2.52
N SER A 253 -15.25 -2.17 -3.18
CA SER A 253 -15.07 -2.08 -4.64
C SER A 253 -15.38 -3.36 -5.41
N GLY A 254 -15.80 -4.41 -4.77
CA GLY A 254 -16.00 -5.72 -5.38
C GLY A 254 -17.32 -5.88 -6.12
N GLY A 255 -17.42 -5.46 -7.39
CA GLY A 255 -18.45 -5.92 -8.32
C GLY A 255 -19.91 -5.85 -7.84
N SER A 256 -20.84 -6.53 -8.53
CA SER A 256 -22.28 -6.60 -8.22
C SER A 256 -22.66 -7.43 -6.97
N GLY A 257 -21.75 -7.53 -6.00
CA GLY A 257 -21.97 -8.23 -4.73
C GLY A 257 -22.50 -7.35 -3.60
N PRO A 258 -22.87 -7.93 -2.45
CA PRO A 258 -23.41 -7.20 -1.30
C PRO A 258 -22.45 -6.15 -0.70
N ALA A 259 -21.15 -6.24 -0.97
CA ALA A 259 -20.12 -5.31 -0.47
C ALA A 259 -20.07 -3.94 -1.18
N SER A 260 -20.83 -3.73 -2.27
CA SER A 260 -20.81 -2.43 -2.98
C SER A 260 -21.41 -1.30 -2.14
N GLY A 261 -20.54 -0.38 -1.70
CA GLY A 261 -20.95 0.78 -0.89
C GLY A 261 -21.34 0.40 0.54
N THR A 262 -20.74 -0.65 1.10
CA THR A 262 -20.90 -1.05 2.51
C THR A 262 -19.65 -0.68 3.34
N LEU A 263 -19.89 -0.20 4.56
CA LEU A 263 -18.86 0.03 5.56
C LEU A 263 -18.43 -1.33 6.15
N ASN A 264 -17.13 -1.55 6.23
CA ASN A 264 -16.49 -2.70 6.87
C ASN A 264 -16.26 -2.41 8.36
N ASP A 265 -17.32 -2.39 9.13
CA ASP A 265 -17.36 -2.05 10.55
C ASP A 265 -16.86 -3.19 11.45
N TYR A 266 -16.32 -2.85 12.61
CA TYR A 266 -15.90 -3.80 13.63
C TYR A 266 -14.92 -4.88 13.12
N PRO A 267 -13.77 -4.50 12.51
CA PRO A 267 -12.85 -5.44 11.88
C PRO A 267 -12.16 -6.32 12.93
N LYS A 268 -12.01 -7.60 12.61
CA LYS A 268 -11.32 -8.60 13.45
C LYS A 268 -10.23 -9.29 12.66
N PHE A 269 -9.09 -9.53 13.30
CA PHE A 269 -7.91 -10.09 12.67
C PHE A 269 -7.37 -11.32 13.40
N GLY A 270 -6.77 -12.22 12.63
CA GLY A 270 -6.05 -13.39 13.14
C GLY A 270 -4.86 -13.74 12.25
N ILE A 271 -3.71 -13.92 12.88
CA ILE A 271 -2.51 -14.45 12.21
C ILE A 271 -2.63 -15.97 12.10
N TRP A 272 -2.26 -16.49 10.93
CA TRP A 272 -2.12 -17.91 10.68
C TRP A 272 -0.80 -18.21 9.98
N THR A 273 -0.54 -19.47 9.65
CA THR A 273 0.76 -19.85 9.03
C THR A 273 0.94 -19.32 7.61
N ASP A 274 -0.14 -19.10 6.90
CA ASP A 274 -0.18 -18.66 5.48
C ASP A 274 -0.60 -17.21 5.32
N CYS A 275 -1.73 -16.81 5.93
CA CYS A 275 -2.37 -15.53 5.71
C CYS A 275 -2.59 -14.76 7.02
N LEU A 276 -2.73 -13.45 6.90
CA LEU A 276 -3.49 -12.61 7.82
C LEU A 276 -4.96 -12.74 7.42
N TYR A 277 -5.79 -13.19 8.34
CA TYR A 277 -7.24 -13.34 8.15
C TYR A 277 -7.97 -12.18 8.79
N MET A 278 -9.01 -11.71 8.12
CA MET A 278 -9.87 -10.61 8.56
C MET A 278 -11.34 -11.00 8.44
N SER A 279 -12.16 -10.46 9.31
CA SER A 279 -13.59 -10.32 9.12
C SER A 279 -14.06 -8.93 9.49
N ALA A 280 -15.19 -8.50 8.93
CA ALA A 280 -15.85 -7.26 9.30
C ALA A 280 -17.36 -7.43 9.16
N ASN A 281 -18.13 -6.66 9.91
CA ASN A 281 -19.56 -6.53 9.74
C ASN A 281 -19.82 -5.51 8.63
N GLU A 282 -20.62 -5.86 7.64
CA GLU A 282 -20.96 -5.00 6.51
C GLU A 282 -22.25 -4.22 6.78
N PHE A 283 -22.18 -2.89 6.74
CA PHE A 283 -23.35 -2.02 6.90
C PHE A 283 -23.55 -1.12 5.68
N LYS A 284 -24.80 -0.96 5.25
CA LYS A 284 -25.21 0.06 4.29
C LYS A 284 -26.11 1.08 5.01
N GLY A 285 -25.55 2.23 5.33
CA GLY A 285 -26.13 3.09 6.34
C GLY A 285 -26.23 2.34 7.67
N THR A 286 -27.39 2.28 8.28
CA THR A 286 -27.62 1.53 9.54
C THR A 286 -28.05 0.08 9.33
N THR A 287 -28.14 -0.38 8.09
CA THR A 287 -28.64 -1.72 7.78
C THR A 287 -27.50 -2.74 7.67
N TYR A 288 -27.48 -3.73 8.54
CA TYR A 288 -26.56 -4.86 8.48
C TYR A 288 -26.78 -5.65 7.19
N LYS A 289 -25.70 -5.97 6.48
CA LYS A 289 -25.70 -6.70 5.20
C LYS A 289 -25.02 -8.06 5.27
N GLY A 290 -24.37 -8.37 6.38
CA GLY A 290 -23.63 -9.59 6.61
C GLY A 290 -22.20 -9.34 7.04
N SER A 291 -21.45 -10.43 7.15
CA SER A 291 -20.01 -10.35 7.41
C SER A 291 -19.22 -10.53 6.12
N ALA A 292 -18.13 -9.80 5.98
CA ALA A 292 -17.12 -10.01 4.95
C ALA A 292 -15.91 -10.72 5.55
N PHE A 293 -15.26 -11.56 4.76
CA PHE A 293 -14.05 -12.28 5.12
C PHE A 293 -12.96 -11.97 4.11
N ALA A 294 -11.80 -11.56 4.60
CA ALA A 294 -10.66 -11.28 3.75
C ALA A 294 -9.44 -12.07 4.21
N SER A 295 -8.56 -12.38 3.27
CA SER A 295 -7.27 -12.99 3.53
C SER A 295 -6.18 -12.26 2.76
N PHE A 296 -5.04 -12.06 3.41
CA PHE A 296 -3.89 -11.35 2.88
C PHE A 296 -2.66 -12.22 3.04
N GLU A 297 -1.93 -12.46 1.96
CA GLU A 297 -0.72 -13.28 2.01
C GLU A 297 0.36 -12.57 2.83
N ARG A 298 0.77 -13.21 3.93
CA ARG A 298 1.74 -12.64 4.86
C ARG A 298 3.09 -12.34 4.19
N SER A 299 3.58 -13.28 3.36
CA SER A 299 4.85 -13.10 2.63
C SER A 299 4.83 -11.88 1.71
N SER A 300 3.73 -11.65 1.01
CA SER A 300 3.52 -10.48 0.14
C SER A 300 3.44 -9.19 0.94
N LEU A 301 2.68 -9.17 2.05
CA LEU A 301 2.60 -8.02 2.95
C LEU A 301 3.98 -7.60 3.48
N TYR A 302 4.77 -8.57 3.96
CA TYR A 302 6.08 -8.30 4.57
C TYR A 302 7.19 -7.99 3.57
N ALA A 303 7.03 -8.40 2.32
CA ALA A 303 7.92 -8.06 1.23
C ALA A 303 7.65 -6.66 0.63
N GLY A 304 6.54 -6.01 1.01
CA GLY A 304 6.11 -4.78 0.34
C GLY A 304 5.69 -5.03 -1.11
N ALA A 305 5.18 -6.24 -1.40
CA ALA A 305 4.73 -6.60 -2.73
C ALA A 305 3.35 -5.99 -3.03
N THR A 306 3.06 -5.80 -4.30
CA THR A 306 1.71 -5.46 -4.75
C THR A 306 0.76 -6.61 -4.43
N LEU A 307 -0.32 -6.30 -3.73
CA LEU A 307 -1.39 -7.26 -3.46
C LEU A 307 -2.33 -7.31 -4.66
N ASP A 308 -2.56 -8.49 -5.20
CA ASP A 308 -3.38 -8.70 -6.38
C ASP A 308 -4.27 -9.94 -6.18
N SER A 309 -5.57 -9.76 -6.40
CA SER A 309 -6.54 -10.82 -6.30
C SER A 309 -6.41 -11.87 -7.44
N THR A 310 -5.82 -11.48 -8.57
CA THR A 310 -5.60 -12.40 -9.71
C THR A 310 -4.45 -13.37 -9.48
N ASN A 311 -3.43 -12.95 -8.71
CA ASN A 311 -2.31 -13.80 -8.31
C ASN A 311 -2.50 -14.43 -6.91
N SER A 312 -3.68 -14.25 -6.31
CA SER A 312 -4.04 -14.82 -5.00
C SER A 312 -3.25 -14.32 -3.79
N SER A 313 -2.63 -13.13 -3.86
CA SER A 313 -2.01 -12.50 -2.68
C SER A 313 -3.01 -11.76 -1.78
N ILE A 314 -4.22 -11.47 -2.28
CA ILE A 314 -5.33 -10.87 -1.55
C ILE A 314 -6.65 -11.45 -2.04
N GLY A 315 -7.56 -11.76 -1.14
CA GLY A 315 -8.90 -12.20 -1.48
C GLY A 315 -9.94 -11.71 -0.50
N ILE A 316 -11.14 -11.42 -0.99
CA ILE A 316 -12.32 -11.20 -0.17
C ILE A 316 -13.38 -12.23 -0.54
N VAL A 317 -14.04 -12.77 0.48
CA VAL A 317 -15.21 -13.63 0.33
C VAL A 317 -16.34 -12.91 1.04
N PRO A 318 -17.19 -12.17 0.32
CA PRO A 318 -18.38 -11.60 0.94
C PRO A 318 -19.31 -12.75 1.31
N PHE A 319 -19.66 -12.83 2.59
CA PHE A 319 -20.68 -13.73 3.05
C PHE A 319 -22.03 -13.09 2.75
N SER A 320 -22.72 -13.58 1.74
CA SER A 320 -24.07 -13.14 1.42
C SER A 320 -24.99 -13.46 2.60
N SER A 321 -25.25 -12.48 3.44
CA SER A 321 -26.23 -12.66 4.47
C SER A 321 -27.63 -12.44 3.90
N GLN A 322 -28.46 -13.41 4.10
CA GLN A 322 -29.84 -13.10 4.39
C GLN A 322 -29.95 -12.48 5.79
N ALA A 323 -30.90 -11.59 6.03
CA ALA A 323 -31.18 -11.07 7.36
C ALA A 323 -31.21 -12.24 8.37
N GLY A 324 -30.23 -12.27 9.30
CA GLY A 324 -30.02 -13.36 10.23
C GLY A 324 -28.73 -14.16 10.07
N GLY A 325 -27.79 -13.75 9.19
CA GLY A 325 -26.46 -14.36 9.11
C GLY A 325 -25.59 -14.06 10.34
N PRO A 326 -24.44 -14.75 10.47
CA PRO A 326 -23.56 -14.60 11.61
C PRO A 326 -23.08 -13.13 11.75
N PHE A 327 -23.04 -12.67 12.98
CA PHE A 327 -22.60 -11.33 13.36
C PHE A 327 -21.33 -11.42 14.18
N THR A 328 -20.34 -10.61 13.83
CA THR A 328 -19.04 -10.57 14.54
C THR A 328 -18.37 -11.94 14.58
N MET A 329 -17.92 -12.44 13.45
CA MET A 329 -17.11 -13.66 13.37
C MET A 329 -15.63 -13.36 13.61
N LEU A 330 -15.01 -14.07 14.54
CA LEU A 330 -13.60 -13.93 14.85
C LEU A 330 -12.77 -14.95 14.05
N PRO A 331 -11.79 -14.51 13.24
CA PRO A 331 -10.78 -15.43 12.71
C PRO A 331 -9.89 -15.95 13.84
N SER A 332 -9.41 -17.19 13.70
CA SER A 332 -8.48 -17.76 14.68
C SER A 332 -7.15 -17.03 14.65
N ASN A 333 -6.70 -16.61 15.81
CA ASN A 333 -5.39 -16.00 16.03
C ASN A 333 -4.44 -17.00 16.70
N LEU A 334 -3.26 -17.16 16.10
CA LEU A 334 -2.26 -18.11 16.53
C LEU A 334 -1.57 -17.67 17.84
N LEU A 335 -1.52 -18.55 18.81
CA LEU A 335 -0.71 -18.37 20.02
C LEU A 335 0.51 -19.30 20.00
N GLY A 336 1.68 -18.73 20.34
CA GLY A 336 2.96 -19.43 20.38
C GLY A 336 3.64 -19.51 19.02
N THR A 337 4.95 -19.65 19.06
CA THR A 337 5.87 -19.60 17.90
C THR A 337 6.65 -20.89 17.71
N SER A 338 6.60 -21.83 18.66
CA SER A 338 7.31 -23.10 18.55
C SER A 338 6.64 -23.99 17.51
N THR A 339 7.42 -24.84 16.83
CA THR A 339 6.90 -25.84 15.88
C THR A 339 5.85 -26.74 16.53
N ASN A 340 5.92 -26.93 17.86
CA ASN A 340 4.95 -27.70 18.61
C ASN A 340 3.62 -26.95 18.86
N SER A 341 3.62 -25.62 18.80
CA SER A 341 2.42 -24.79 18.93
C SER A 341 1.77 -24.40 17.60
N LEU A 342 2.47 -24.62 16.48
CA LEU A 342 1.91 -24.32 15.16
C LEU A 342 0.89 -25.39 14.74
N PRO A 343 -0.16 -24.98 14.00
CA PRO A 343 -1.06 -25.93 13.36
C PRO A 343 -0.28 -26.76 12.31
N PRO A 344 -0.68 -28.01 12.08
CA PRO A 344 -0.13 -28.79 10.98
C PRO A 344 -0.31 -28.12 9.62
N ALA A 345 0.62 -28.37 8.68
CA ALA A 345 0.54 -27.81 7.33
C ALA A 345 -0.81 -28.11 6.67
N GLY A 346 -1.38 -27.10 5.99
CA GLY A 346 -2.67 -27.21 5.33
C GLY A 346 -3.89 -27.15 6.28
N ARG A 347 -3.69 -26.82 7.55
CA ARG A 347 -4.79 -26.59 8.47
C ARG A 347 -5.55 -25.32 8.07
N PRO A 348 -6.88 -25.37 7.81
CA PRO A 348 -7.68 -24.19 7.54
C PRO A 348 -7.71 -23.28 8.77
N ASN A 349 -7.93 -21.99 8.57
CA ASN A 349 -8.29 -21.09 9.65
C ASN A 349 -9.73 -21.38 10.12
N PHE A 350 -10.02 -21.09 11.37
CA PHE A 350 -11.36 -21.25 11.93
C PHE A 350 -11.95 -19.88 12.23
N TYR A 351 -13.22 -19.70 11.92
CA TYR A 351 -13.99 -18.52 12.27
C TYR A 351 -15.06 -18.89 13.27
N VAL A 352 -15.21 -18.07 14.30
CA VAL A 352 -16.13 -18.33 15.40
C VAL A 352 -17.01 -17.12 15.63
N SER A 353 -18.31 -17.33 15.73
CA SER A 353 -19.29 -16.34 16.18
C SER A 353 -20.24 -16.95 17.21
N GLU A 354 -20.95 -16.09 17.92
CA GLU A 354 -22.13 -16.51 18.67
C GLU A 354 -23.28 -16.77 17.68
N ALA A 355 -23.99 -17.88 17.84
CA ALA A 355 -25.19 -18.11 17.08
C ALA A 355 -26.31 -17.15 17.53
N LEU A 356 -27.11 -16.65 16.60
CA LEU A 356 -28.19 -15.71 16.92
C LEU A 356 -29.23 -16.29 17.91
N SER A 357 -29.23 -17.59 18.11
CA SER A 357 -30.04 -18.25 19.14
C SER A 357 -29.53 -18.02 20.57
N GLY A 358 -28.29 -17.58 20.77
CA GLY A 358 -27.63 -17.45 22.08
C GLY A 358 -27.45 -18.81 22.80
N THR A 359 -27.35 -19.91 22.04
CA THR A 359 -27.29 -21.26 22.61
C THR A 359 -26.11 -22.09 22.11
N ALA A 360 -25.34 -21.58 21.15
CA ALA A 360 -24.22 -22.28 20.56
C ALA A 360 -23.24 -21.29 19.93
N PHE A 361 -21.97 -21.67 19.86
CA PHE A 361 -21.02 -21.03 18.95
C PHE A 361 -21.19 -21.60 17.55
N GLU A 362 -21.16 -20.73 16.53
CA GLU A 362 -21.01 -21.14 15.14
C GLU A 362 -19.52 -21.17 14.80
N VAL A 363 -19.00 -22.35 14.46
CA VAL A 363 -17.61 -22.51 14.06
C VAL A 363 -17.54 -22.96 12.62
N ARG A 364 -16.78 -22.26 11.81
CA ARG A 364 -16.58 -22.51 10.39
C ARG A 364 -15.12 -22.69 10.06
N LYS A 365 -14.81 -23.43 9.01
CA LYS A 365 -13.45 -23.55 8.44
C LYS A 365 -13.38 -22.65 7.23
N PHE A 366 -12.32 -21.88 7.15
CA PHE A 366 -12.01 -21.08 5.97
C PHE A 366 -10.74 -21.61 5.31
N THR A 367 -10.84 -21.96 4.05
CA THR A 367 -9.72 -22.34 3.19
C THR A 367 -9.58 -21.28 2.12
N PRO A 368 -8.50 -20.52 2.08
CA PRO A 368 -8.30 -19.47 1.08
C PRO A 368 -8.05 -20.05 -0.30
N GLY A 369 -8.31 -19.27 -1.34
CA GLY A 369 -8.01 -19.64 -2.72
C GLY A 369 -6.50 -19.69 -2.96
N GLN A 370 -6.07 -20.58 -3.84
CA GLN A 370 -4.68 -20.75 -4.21
C GLN A 370 -4.51 -20.59 -5.72
N ASN A 371 -3.51 -19.79 -6.14
CA ASN A 371 -3.18 -19.61 -7.54
C ASN A 371 -1.72 -19.14 -7.69
N GLY A 372 -1.00 -19.63 -8.70
CA GLY A 372 0.32 -19.14 -9.05
C GLY A 372 1.40 -19.26 -7.97
N GLY A 373 1.21 -20.14 -6.97
CA GLY A 373 2.10 -20.27 -5.81
C GLY A 373 1.72 -19.39 -4.61
N HIS A 374 0.69 -18.59 -4.72
CA HIS A 374 0.10 -17.76 -3.65
C HIS A 374 -1.10 -18.46 -3.02
N SER A 375 -1.37 -18.20 -1.74
CA SER A 375 -2.30 -19.00 -0.93
C SER A 375 -3.42 -18.23 -0.24
N CYS A 376 -3.62 -16.93 -0.56
CA CYS A 376 -4.58 -16.10 0.18
C CYS A 376 -5.59 -15.36 -0.71
N GLY A 377 -5.86 -15.86 -1.91
CA GLY A 377 -6.61 -15.12 -2.92
C GLY A 377 -8.07 -15.50 -3.10
N THR A 378 -8.60 -15.07 -4.24
CA THR A 378 -9.96 -15.36 -4.68
C THR A 378 -10.20 -16.87 -4.84
N GLY A 379 -11.45 -17.30 -4.68
CA GLY A 379 -11.81 -18.71 -4.74
C GLY A 379 -11.72 -19.44 -3.39
N GLY A 380 -11.47 -18.70 -2.31
CA GLY A 380 -11.57 -19.25 -0.95
C GLY A 380 -12.98 -19.80 -0.65
N THR A 381 -13.03 -20.78 0.23
CA THR A 381 -14.27 -21.43 0.63
C THR A 381 -14.47 -21.38 2.13
N MET A 382 -15.70 -21.04 2.55
CA MET A 382 -16.15 -21.11 3.93
C MET A 382 -17.04 -22.35 4.09
N SER A 383 -16.76 -23.19 5.09
CA SER A 383 -17.62 -24.35 5.37
C SER A 383 -18.99 -23.91 5.92
N ALA A 384 -19.98 -24.80 5.86
CA ALA A 384 -21.16 -24.65 6.69
C ALA A 384 -20.79 -24.54 8.17
N ALA A 385 -21.67 -23.90 8.96
CA ALA A 385 -21.49 -23.79 10.41
C ALA A 385 -21.55 -25.15 11.08
N THR A 386 -20.61 -25.40 11.99
CA THR A 386 -20.75 -26.43 13.00
C THR A 386 -21.22 -25.75 14.28
N LEU A 387 -22.41 -26.08 14.75
CA LEU A 387 -22.93 -25.58 16.01
C LEU A 387 -22.26 -26.33 17.16
N VAL A 388 -21.66 -25.56 18.08
CA VAL A 388 -21.02 -26.06 19.30
C VAL A 388 -21.84 -25.55 20.49
N PRO A 389 -22.83 -26.30 21.00
CA PRO A 389 -23.67 -25.88 22.10
C PRO A 389 -22.86 -25.49 23.34
N HIS A 390 -23.25 -24.39 23.96
CA HIS A 390 -22.70 -23.92 25.21
C HIS A 390 -23.80 -23.73 26.27
N ALA A 391 -23.40 -23.41 27.50
CA ALA A 391 -24.33 -23.10 28.55
C ALA A 391 -25.13 -21.83 28.19
N THR A 392 -26.43 -21.93 28.15
CA THR A 392 -27.34 -20.84 27.79
C THR A 392 -27.37 -19.76 28.84
N TYR A 393 -27.41 -18.52 28.41
CA TYR A 393 -27.73 -17.35 29.21
C TYR A 393 -29.15 -16.88 28.87
N THR A 394 -29.80 -16.21 29.82
CA THR A 394 -31.24 -15.97 29.73
C THR A 394 -31.63 -14.54 29.42
N ASP A 395 -30.70 -13.58 29.55
CA ASP A 395 -30.97 -12.20 29.24
C ASP A 395 -30.34 -11.81 27.91
N LEU A 396 -31.21 -11.60 26.91
CA LEU A 396 -30.87 -11.15 25.59
C LEU A 396 -31.33 -9.69 25.33
N SER A 397 -31.77 -8.99 26.40
CA SER A 397 -32.39 -7.67 26.26
C SER A 397 -31.40 -6.56 25.93
N GLY A 398 -30.09 -6.80 26.14
CA GLY A 398 -29.03 -5.85 25.82
C GLY A 398 -29.11 -4.49 26.50
N GLY A 399 -28.15 -3.68 26.21
CA GLY A 399 -28.12 -2.29 26.59
C GLY A 399 -27.33 -1.96 27.84
N ASP A 400 -27.53 -0.75 28.32
CA ASP A 400 -26.80 -0.12 29.40
C ASP A 400 -27.21 -0.72 30.73
N ILE A 401 -26.45 -1.67 31.20
CA ILE A 401 -26.85 -2.49 32.38
C ILE A 401 -25.79 -2.59 33.46
N VAL A 402 -24.57 -2.09 33.21
CA VAL A 402 -23.47 -2.16 34.17
C VAL A 402 -23.52 -0.92 35.07
N PRO A 403 -23.87 -1.06 36.35
CA PRO A 403 -23.95 0.07 37.27
C PRO A 403 -22.55 0.60 37.62
N GLN A 404 -22.50 1.88 37.93
CA GLN A 404 -21.31 2.57 38.38
C GLN A 404 -21.55 3.24 39.73
N LYS A 405 -20.48 3.47 40.48
CA LYS A 405 -20.54 4.15 41.78
C LYS A 405 -20.93 5.63 41.58
N ASN A 406 -21.73 6.16 42.49
CA ASN A 406 -22.12 7.57 42.59
C ASN A 406 -22.89 8.14 41.36
N THR A 407 -23.47 7.29 40.51
CA THR A 407 -24.28 7.72 39.37
C THR A 407 -25.37 6.71 39.09
N THR A 408 -26.44 7.14 38.42
CA THR A 408 -27.46 6.26 37.84
C THR A 408 -27.17 5.87 36.40
N ASN A 409 -26.14 6.46 35.78
CA ASN A 409 -25.72 6.12 34.43
C ASN A 409 -25.15 4.68 34.43
N GLN A 410 -25.60 3.89 33.51
CA GLN A 410 -25.12 2.52 33.34
C GLN A 410 -24.27 2.43 32.10
N LEU A 411 -23.30 1.49 32.07
CA LEU A 411 -22.44 1.22 30.94
C LEU A 411 -22.99 0.06 30.12
N ASP A 412 -22.74 0.12 28.81
CA ASP A 412 -23.01 -0.96 27.89
C ASP A 412 -22.05 -2.13 28.15
N SER A 413 -22.56 -3.31 28.11
CA SER A 413 -21.76 -4.54 28.30
C SER A 413 -21.38 -5.20 26.99
N LEU A 414 -21.87 -4.71 25.81
CA LEU A 414 -21.73 -5.34 24.52
C LEU A 414 -21.98 -6.86 24.57
N TYR A 415 -23.06 -7.23 25.20
CA TYR A 415 -23.43 -8.63 25.39
C TYR A 415 -23.53 -9.37 24.04
N PHE A 416 -23.54 -10.70 24.10
CA PHE A 416 -23.57 -11.69 23.01
C PHE A 416 -22.42 -11.66 22.00
N ARG A 417 -21.76 -10.54 21.71
CA ARG A 417 -20.63 -10.49 20.78
C ARG A 417 -19.42 -11.21 21.38
N LEU A 418 -18.77 -12.04 20.59
CA LEU A 418 -17.47 -12.56 20.96
C LEU A 418 -16.45 -11.41 20.98
N MET A 419 -15.68 -11.34 22.07
CA MET A 419 -14.67 -10.31 22.26
C MET A 419 -13.40 -10.61 21.46
N GLN A 420 -12.61 -9.58 21.25
CA GLN A 420 -11.38 -9.56 20.44
C GLN A 420 -10.54 -10.83 20.54
N LYS A 421 -10.26 -11.46 19.41
CA LYS A 421 -9.46 -12.63 19.08
C LYS A 421 -10.06 -13.98 19.55
N ALA A 422 -10.39 -14.84 18.58
CA ALA A 422 -10.53 -16.27 18.83
C ALA A 422 -9.13 -16.86 18.90
N GLN A 423 -8.68 -17.22 20.11
CA GLN A 423 -7.32 -17.69 20.34
C GLN A 423 -7.19 -19.16 19.97
N TYR A 424 -6.29 -19.47 19.04
CA TYR A 424 -5.92 -20.85 18.75
C TYR A 424 -4.67 -21.23 19.53
N ARG A 425 -4.77 -22.33 20.24
CA ARG A 425 -3.61 -22.88 20.96
C ARG A 425 -3.46 -24.38 20.69
N LYS A 426 -2.25 -24.79 20.31
CA LYS A 426 -1.90 -26.21 20.21
C LYS A 426 -0.90 -26.56 21.31
N ILE A 427 -1.20 -27.62 22.06
CA ILE A 427 -0.37 -28.18 23.14
C ILE A 427 -0.26 -29.68 22.91
N GLY A 428 0.93 -30.15 22.58
CA GLY A 428 1.10 -31.52 22.13
C GLY A 428 0.33 -31.82 20.85
N SER A 429 -0.56 -32.81 20.88
CA SER A 429 -1.46 -33.12 19.76
C SER A 429 -2.83 -32.44 19.84
N ALA A 430 -3.16 -31.80 20.97
CA ALA A 430 -4.44 -31.13 21.16
C ALA A 430 -4.43 -29.73 20.54
N GLU A 431 -5.42 -29.45 19.70
CA GLU A 431 -5.67 -28.15 19.07
C GLU A 431 -6.97 -27.58 19.62
N SER A 432 -6.98 -26.37 20.11
CA SER A 432 -8.17 -25.75 20.69
C SER A 432 -8.36 -24.30 20.30
N LEU A 433 -9.63 -23.89 20.25
CA LEU A 433 -10.05 -22.49 20.15
C LEU A 433 -10.58 -22.04 21.49
N TRP A 434 -10.27 -20.79 21.84
CA TRP A 434 -10.70 -20.17 23.08
C TRP A 434 -11.37 -18.85 22.76
N VAL A 435 -12.55 -18.63 23.34
CA VAL A 435 -13.36 -17.43 23.12
C VAL A 435 -13.94 -16.93 24.42
N VAL A 436 -14.31 -15.65 24.45
CA VAL A 436 -14.98 -15.00 25.59
C VAL A 436 -15.99 -13.98 25.09
N HIS A 437 -17.07 -13.81 25.83
CA HIS A 437 -18.05 -12.75 25.67
C HIS A 437 -18.69 -12.34 27.00
N SER A 438 -19.36 -11.19 27.00
CA SER A 438 -20.12 -10.68 28.16
C SER A 438 -21.54 -11.18 28.10
N VAL A 439 -22.02 -11.83 29.14
CA VAL A 439 -23.40 -12.33 29.21
C VAL A 439 -23.98 -12.25 30.63
N ARG A 440 -25.26 -12.40 30.78
CA ARG A 440 -25.90 -12.54 32.07
C ARG A 440 -27.12 -13.45 32.04
N ASN A 441 -27.51 -13.98 33.17
CA ASN A 441 -28.85 -14.51 33.39
C ASN A 441 -29.78 -13.42 33.92
N THR A 442 -31.10 -13.56 33.67
CA THR A 442 -32.10 -12.59 34.10
C THR A 442 -31.98 -12.31 35.62
N ASN A 443 -31.96 -11.02 35.97
CA ASN A 443 -31.78 -10.53 37.34
C ASN A 443 -30.39 -10.82 37.97
N GLN A 444 -29.40 -11.11 37.18
CA GLN A 444 -28.02 -11.29 37.64
C GLN A 444 -27.10 -10.18 37.10
N ASN A 445 -25.92 -9.99 37.71
CA ASN A 445 -24.87 -9.13 37.17
C ASN A 445 -24.23 -9.77 35.93
N VAL A 446 -23.69 -8.95 35.04
CA VAL A 446 -22.92 -9.41 33.88
C VAL A 446 -21.65 -10.12 34.35
N GLY A 447 -21.35 -11.24 33.70
CA GLY A 447 -20.09 -11.96 33.84
C GLY A 447 -19.45 -12.26 32.50
N SER A 448 -18.20 -12.67 32.52
CA SER A 448 -17.48 -13.08 31.31
C SER A 448 -17.67 -14.59 31.11
N GLN A 449 -18.38 -14.98 30.08
CA GLN A 449 -18.48 -16.39 29.69
C GLN A 449 -17.32 -16.71 28.75
N TRP A 450 -16.51 -17.68 29.13
CA TRP A 450 -15.41 -18.18 28.30
C TRP A 450 -15.63 -19.65 27.95
N ALA A 451 -15.07 -20.08 26.82
CA ALA A 451 -15.16 -21.47 26.38
C ALA A 451 -13.90 -21.93 25.66
N GLN A 452 -13.62 -23.24 25.77
CA GLN A 452 -12.62 -23.97 24.99
C GLN A 452 -13.33 -24.96 24.07
N MET A 453 -13.02 -24.93 22.79
CA MET A 453 -13.50 -25.84 21.77
C MET A 453 -12.36 -26.66 21.18
N ASN A 454 -12.58 -27.94 20.94
CA ASN A 454 -11.58 -28.81 20.31
C ASN A 454 -11.68 -28.75 18.79
N VAL A 455 -10.55 -28.48 18.13
CA VAL A 455 -10.41 -28.46 16.67
C VAL A 455 -9.28 -29.37 16.17
N SER A 456 -8.87 -30.33 17.01
CA SER A 456 -7.78 -31.26 16.70
C SER A 456 -8.05 -32.02 15.41
N GLY A 457 -7.00 -32.22 14.61
CA GLY A 457 -7.13 -32.87 13.31
C GLY A 457 -7.90 -32.03 12.28
N GLY A 458 -8.20 -30.73 12.54
CA GLY A 458 -9.03 -29.89 11.69
C GLY A 458 -10.52 -30.24 11.76
N THR A 459 -10.93 -31.05 12.72
CA THR A 459 -12.33 -31.39 12.96
C THR A 459 -12.88 -30.54 14.10
N ILE A 460 -14.00 -29.85 13.86
CA ILE A 460 -14.68 -29.07 14.87
C ILE A 460 -15.52 -30.03 15.70
N ALA A 461 -15.23 -30.10 17.00
CA ALA A 461 -16.05 -30.90 17.91
C ALA A 461 -17.43 -30.26 18.12
N THR A 462 -18.46 -31.08 18.29
CA THR A 462 -19.85 -30.63 18.49
C THR A 462 -20.20 -30.35 19.95
N SER A 463 -19.21 -30.25 20.81
CA SER A 463 -19.36 -29.82 22.22
C SER A 463 -18.12 -29.06 22.68
N VAL A 464 -18.31 -28.13 23.60
CA VAL A 464 -17.19 -27.47 24.29
C VAL A 464 -16.40 -28.47 25.14
N VAL A 465 -15.11 -28.26 25.26
CA VAL A 465 -14.23 -29.02 26.18
C VAL A 465 -14.49 -28.56 27.60
N GLN A 466 -14.61 -27.25 27.78
CA GLN A 466 -14.91 -26.59 29.05
C GLN A 466 -15.42 -25.18 28.81
N GLN A 467 -16.15 -24.66 29.77
CA GLN A 467 -16.72 -23.32 29.78
C GLN A 467 -17.13 -22.88 31.17
N GLN A 468 -17.24 -21.59 31.39
CA GLN A 468 -17.80 -21.03 32.60
C GLN A 468 -18.33 -19.63 32.34
N LEU A 469 -19.47 -19.28 32.95
CA LEU A 469 -19.85 -17.90 33.19
C LEU A 469 -19.14 -17.45 34.47
N TYR A 470 -18.03 -16.74 34.31
CA TYR A 470 -17.24 -16.27 35.44
C TYR A 470 -17.90 -15.07 36.09
N ARG A 471 -18.50 -15.36 37.26
CA ARG A 471 -19.25 -14.42 38.08
C ARG A 471 -19.13 -14.86 39.53
N PRO A 472 -17.93 -14.68 40.19
CA PRO A 472 -17.64 -15.24 41.50
C PRO A 472 -18.44 -14.63 42.64
N ASP A 473 -19.12 -13.50 42.43
CA ASP A 473 -19.97 -12.83 43.40
C ASP A 473 -21.23 -12.25 42.73
N THR A 474 -22.17 -11.75 43.53
CA THR A 474 -23.45 -11.22 43.09
C THR A 474 -23.50 -9.69 42.98
N THR A 475 -22.39 -8.99 43.19
CA THR A 475 -22.34 -7.54 43.27
C THR A 475 -21.52 -6.88 42.16
N LEU A 476 -20.38 -7.46 41.81
CA LEU A 476 -19.45 -6.92 40.87
C LEU A 476 -19.75 -7.42 39.44
N TYR A 477 -19.88 -6.52 38.50
CA TYR A 477 -20.06 -6.79 37.08
C TYR A 477 -18.68 -6.95 36.45
N ARG A 478 -18.54 -7.89 35.50
CA ARG A 478 -17.30 -8.21 34.78
C ARG A 478 -17.62 -8.35 33.31
N TRP A 479 -17.10 -7.41 32.50
CA TRP A 479 -17.41 -7.35 31.08
C TRP A 479 -16.21 -6.90 30.26
N MET A 480 -16.32 -6.83 28.94
CA MET A 480 -15.23 -6.52 28.02
C MET A 480 -14.02 -7.44 28.23
N GLY A 481 -14.28 -8.72 28.37
CA GLY A 481 -13.26 -9.70 28.67
C GLY A 481 -12.38 -10.01 27.47
N SER A 482 -11.09 -10.24 27.71
CA SER A 482 -10.16 -10.83 26.76
C SER A 482 -9.39 -11.96 27.44
N LEU A 483 -9.09 -13.04 26.69
CA LEU A 483 -8.39 -14.20 27.22
C LEU A 483 -7.20 -14.60 26.36
N ALA A 484 -6.23 -15.26 26.99
CA ALA A 484 -5.11 -15.89 26.29
C ALA A 484 -4.67 -17.16 27.06
N VAL A 485 -3.91 -18.01 26.37
CA VAL A 485 -3.42 -19.29 26.90
C VAL A 485 -1.92 -19.41 26.71
N ASP A 486 -1.19 -19.67 27.76
CA ASP A 486 0.28 -19.79 27.74
C ASP A 486 0.77 -21.14 27.18
N ALA A 487 2.09 -21.31 27.09
CA ALA A 487 2.73 -22.53 26.57
C ALA A 487 2.40 -23.80 27.36
N GLN A 488 2.02 -23.66 28.62
CA GLN A 488 1.69 -24.79 29.50
C GLN A 488 0.18 -25.10 29.52
N GLY A 489 -0.64 -24.29 28.85
CA GLY A 489 -2.09 -24.43 28.84
C GLY A 489 -2.79 -23.71 29.98
N ASN A 490 -2.07 -22.90 30.77
CA ASN A 490 -2.72 -22.02 31.72
C ASN A 490 -3.45 -20.90 30.99
N MET A 491 -4.67 -20.59 31.36
CA MET A 491 -5.48 -19.57 30.76
C MET A 491 -5.69 -18.40 31.70
N ALA A 492 -5.50 -17.20 31.21
CA ALA A 492 -5.89 -15.98 31.91
C ALA A 492 -7.05 -15.30 31.18
N LEU A 493 -7.91 -14.69 31.98
CA LEU A 493 -9.04 -13.87 31.57
C LEU A 493 -8.92 -12.52 32.27
N ALA A 494 -8.87 -11.43 31.52
CA ALA A 494 -8.84 -10.07 32.05
C ALA A 494 -10.05 -9.29 31.55
N TYR A 495 -10.56 -8.34 32.32
CA TYR A 495 -11.86 -7.70 32.10
C TYR A 495 -11.96 -6.38 32.85
N SER A 496 -12.94 -5.56 32.43
CA SER A 496 -13.40 -4.40 33.19
C SER A 496 -14.32 -4.82 34.34
N THR A 497 -14.29 -4.09 35.44
CA THR A 497 -15.12 -4.35 36.63
C THR A 497 -15.83 -3.09 37.09
N SER A 498 -17.11 -3.17 37.49
CA SER A 498 -17.85 -2.06 38.11
C SER A 498 -19.02 -2.55 38.95
N SER A 499 -19.52 -1.69 39.85
CA SER A 499 -20.75 -1.91 40.60
C SER A 499 -21.34 -0.59 41.11
N GLY A 500 -22.52 -0.60 41.67
CA GLY A 500 -23.08 0.57 42.36
C GLY A 500 -22.23 1.08 43.54
N SER A 501 -21.25 0.33 43.99
CA SER A 501 -20.35 0.70 45.10
C SER A 501 -18.88 0.84 44.70
N SER A 502 -18.50 0.46 43.47
CA SER A 502 -17.15 0.58 42.96
C SER A 502 -17.15 1.28 41.58
N PHE A 503 -16.12 2.12 41.35
CA PHE A 503 -15.87 2.72 40.06
C PHE A 503 -15.42 1.68 39.05
N PRO A 504 -15.60 1.95 37.74
CA PRO A 504 -15.06 1.09 36.70
C PRO A 504 -13.55 0.96 36.81
N GLY A 505 -13.07 -0.26 36.92
CA GLY A 505 -11.65 -0.63 37.10
C GLY A 505 -11.30 -1.86 36.27
N ILE A 506 -10.09 -2.37 36.46
CA ILE A 506 -9.51 -3.48 35.68
C ILE A 506 -9.07 -4.60 36.62
N ALA A 507 -9.46 -5.83 36.29
CA ALA A 507 -9.04 -7.01 37.02
C ALA A 507 -8.76 -8.19 36.10
N TYR A 508 -8.13 -9.23 36.60
CA TYR A 508 -7.88 -10.47 35.91
C TYR A 508 -7.98 -11.68 36.86
N SER A 509 -8.34 -12.81 36.28
CA SER A 509 -8.42 -14.11 36.94
C SER A 509 -7.89 -15.18 35.98
N GLY A 510 -7.87 -16.43 36.36
CA GLY A 510 -7.40 -17.48 35.49
C GLY A 510 -7.49 -18.88 36.05
N ARG A 511 -6.90 -19.80 35.33
CA ARG A 511 -6.76 -21.19 35.73
C ARG A 511 -5.43 -21.76 35.23
N LEU A 512 -4.89 -22.69 36.02
CA LEU A 512 -3.79 -23.54 35.56
C LEU A 512 -4.33 -24.68 34.67
N ALA A 513 -3.48 -25.23 33.80
CA ALA A 513 -3.84 -26.37 32.96
C ALA A 513 -4.37 -27.56 33.75
N GLY A 514 -3.85 -27.79 34.96
CA GLY A 514 -4.24 -28.87 35.86
C GLY A 514 -5.45 -28.57 36.78
N ASP A 515 -6.00 -27.38 36.73
CA ASP A 515 -7.17 -27.01 37.54
C ASP A 515 -8.44 -27.75 37.06
N PRO A 516 -9.45 -27.93 37.90
CA PRO A 516 -10.71 -28.54 37.53
C PRO A 516 -11.33 -27.85 36.32
N LEU A 517 -11.87 -28.63 35.40
CA LEU A 517 -12.56 -28.08 34.19
C LEU A 517 -13.78 -27.22 34.60
N ASN A 518 -14.14 -26.30 33.75
CA ASN A 518 -15.29 -25.37 33.90
C ASN A 518 -15.14 -24.45 35.14
N ASN A 519 -13.90 -24.10 35.51
CA ASN A 519 -13.64 -23.25 36.65
C ASN A 519 -12.41 -22.36 36.46
N LEU A 520 -12.46 -21.13 36.96
CA LEU A 520 -11.31 -20.23 37.19
C LEU A 520 -11.01 -20.12 38.68
N PRO A 521 -10.25 -21.07 39.26
CA PRO A 521 -10.05 -21.09 40.68
C PRO A 521 -8.94 -20.16 41.17
N GLN A 522 -8.17 -19.54 40.30
CA GLN A 522 -7.17 -18.55 40.70
C GLN A 522 -7.90 -17.25 41.06
N ALA A 523 -7.79 -16.82 42.29
CA ALA A 523 -8.53 -15.66 42.81
C ALA A 523 -8.19 -14.39 42.05
N GLU A 524 -9.23 -13.59 41.80
CA GLU A 524 -9.14 -12.33 41.06
C GLU A 524 -8.10 -11.39 41.67
N THR A 525 -7.30 -10.76 40.79
CA THR A 525 -6.35 -9.71 41.16
C THR A 525 -6.73 -8.42 40.41
N VAL A 526 -6.79 -7.32 41.16
CA VAL A 526 -7.04 -6.00 40.60
C VAL A 526 -5.74 -5.49 39.95
N LEU A 527 -5.79 -5.18 38.65
CA LEU A 527 -4.69 -4.51 37.94
C LEU A 527 -4.64 -3.03 38.30
N VAL A 528 -5.80 -2.36 38.27
CA VAL A 528 -5.98 -0.98 38.69
C VAL A 528 -7.44 -0.73 39.11
N ALA A 529 -7.63 -0.05 40.22
CA ALA A 529 -8.94 0.43 40.60
C ALA A 529 -9.26 1.75 39.91
N GLY A 530 -10.49 1.92 39.44
CA GLY A 530 -10.96 3.19 38.92
C GLY A 530 -11.17 4.23 40.02
N ALA A 531 -11.14 5.49 39.66
CA ALA A 531 -11.32 6.62 40.57
C ALA A 531 -12.52 7.50 40.23
N ASP A 532 -13.23 7.21 39.13
CA ASP A 532 -14.42 7.94 38.70
C ASP A 532 -15.37 7.06 37.89
N SER A 533 -16.59 7.57 37.66
CA SER A 533 -17.64 6.97 36.82
C SER A 533 -17.83 7.75 35.54
N GLN A 534 -18.12 7.09 34.43
CA GLN A 534 -18.46 7.71 33.17
C GLN A 534 -19.82 8.41 33.27
N THR A 535 -19.80 9.73 33.21
CA THR A 535 -21.00 10.55 33.36
C THR A 535 -21.10 11.66 32.30
N ASN A 536 -20.16 11.69 31.33
CA ASN A 536 -20.19 12.60 30.17
C ASN A 536 -21.40 12.34 29.28
N ASN A 537 -21.62 13.23 28.32
CA ASN A 537 -22.69 13.15 27.33
C ASN A 537 -22.09 12.87 25.94
N CYS A 538 -22.65 11.89 25.24
CA CYS A 538 -22.26 11.50 23.88
C CYS A 538 -23.25 12.01 22.80
N GLY A 539 -23.88 13.17 23.00
CA GLY A 539 -24.68 13.85 21.97
C GLY A 539 -26.18 13.54 21.98
N GLY A 540 -26.64 12.57 22.75
CA GLY A 540 -28.07 12.23 22.85
C GLY A 540 -28.54 11.87 24.26
N GLY A 541 -27.63 11.87 25.23
CA GLY A 541 -27.85 11.43 26.59
C GLY A 541 -26.53 11.06 27.27
N PRO A 542 -26.59 10.50 28.49
CA PRO A 542 -25.41 9.96 29.15
C PRO A 542 -24.67 8.97 28.26
N CYS A 543 -23.35 9.06 28.21
CA CYS A 543 -22.52 8.12 27.45
C CYS A 543 -22.52 6.77 28.16
N ALA A 544 -23.05 5.74 27.51
CA ALA A 544 -23.06 4.38 28.03
C ALA A 544 -21.92 3.53 27.46
N ARG A 545 -21.39 3.90 26.30
CA ARG A 545 -20.31 3.17 25.60
C ARG A 545 -19.05 3.13 26.45
N TRP A 546 -18.50 1.93 26.65
CA TRP A 546 -17.28 1.69 27.46
C TRP A 546 -16.12 1.16 26.61
N GLY A 547 -16.23 0.98 25.34
CA GLY A 547 -15.31 0.32 24.44
C GLY A 547 -15.92 -0.89 23.79
N ASP A 548 -15.36 -1.29 22.66
CA ASP A 548 -15.85 -2.44 21.91
C ASP A 548 -15.06 -3.71 22.20
N TYR A 549 -13.86 -3.56 22.75
CA TYR A 549 -13.00 -4.69 23.09
C TYR A 549 -11.89 -4.27 24.05
N SER A 550 -11.22 -5.29 24.58
CA SER A 550 -9.95 -5.20 25.28
C SER A 550 -8.98 -6.24 24.70
N SER A 551 -7.71 -6.20 25.01
CA SER A 551 -6.75 -7.15 24.45
C SER A 551 -5.85 -7.78 25.49
N LEU A 552 -5.88 -9.12 25.53
CA LEU A 552 -4.92 -9.94 26.26
C LEU A 552 -4.09 -10.75 25.27
N SER A 553 -2.78 -10.60 25.32
CA SER A 553 -1.82 -11.24 24.41
C SER A 553 -0.75 -12.00 25.18
N ILE A 554 -0.07 -12.92 24.54
CA ILE A 554 1.07 -13.69 25.11
C ILE A 554 2.37 -13.13 24.54
N ASP A 555 3.32 -12.90 25.44
CA ASP A 555 4.68 -12.46 25.09
C ASP A 555 5.41 -13.53 24.26
N PRO A 556 5.78 -13.24 23.00
CA PRO A 556 6.44 -14.23 22.15
C PRO A 556 7.86 -14.57 22.62
N SER A 557 8.44 -13.73 23.51
CA SER A 557 9.79 -13.97 24.02
C SER A 557 9.85 -15.16 24.97
N ASP A 558 8.75 -15.43 25.68
CA ASP A 558 8.72 -16.53 26.66
C ASP A 558 7.50 -17.45 26.55
N ASP A 559 6.51 -17.07 25.73
CA ASP A 559 5.25 -17.80 25.52
C ASP A 559 4.50 -18.09 26.87
N CYS A 560 4.73 -17.24 27.87
CA CYS A 560 4.26 -17.40 29.24
C CYS A 560 3.69 -16.11 29.87
N THR A 561 4.24 -14.95 29.49
CA THR A 561 3.84 -13.67 30.07
C THR A 561 2.63 -13.12 29.36
N PHE A 562 1.58 -12.85 30.11
CA PHE A 562 0.35 -12.22 29.62
C PHE A 562 0.50 -10.71 29.64
N TRP A 563 0.04 -10.04 28.59
CA TRP A 563 -0.03 -8.59 28.49
C TRP A 563 -1.46 -8.16 28.22
N TYR A 564 -1.98 -7.25 29.03
CA TYR A 564 -3.37 -6.79 28.96
C TYR A 564 -3.47 -5.28 28.87
N THR A 565 -4.44 -4.79 28.11
CA THR A 565 -4.80 -3.37 28.06
C THR A 565 -6.30 -3.20 27.95
N THR A 566 -6.83 -2.22 28.67
CA THR A 566 -8.18 -1.70 28.56
C THR A 566 -8.26 -0.33 29.23
N GLU A 567 -9.45 0.26 29.24
CA GLU A 567 -9.71 1.60 29.76
C GLU A 567 -10.12 1.60 31.24
N TYR A 568 -10.02 2.77 31.86
CA TYR A 568 -10.51 3.12 33.18
C TYR A 568 -10.48 4.65 33.37
N PHE A 569 -10.94 5.18 34.50
CA PHE A 569 -10.76 6.59 34.86
C PHE A 569 -9.78 6.71 36.03
N ARG A 570 -8.65 7.38 35.79
CA ARG A 570 -7.54 7.48 36.73
C ARG A 570 -7.79 8.45 37.90
N THR A 571 -8.52 9.52 37.66
CA THR A 571 -8.74 10.60 38.64
C THR A 571 -10.20 11.04 38.65
N ALA A 572 -10.67 11.51 39.81
CA ALA A 572 -11.99 12.11 39.93
C ALA A 572 -12.16 13.32 39.00
N GLY A 573 -13.31 13.46 38.37
CA GLY A 573 -13.64 14.45 37.35
C GLY A 573 -13.33 14.03 35.90
N ASN A 574 -12.54 12.97 35.70
CA ASN A 574 -12.26 12.48 34.35
C ASN A 574 -13.51 11.91 33.68
N GLY A 575 -14.33 11.16 34.40
CA GLY A 575 -15.52 10.53 33.84
C GLY A 575 -16.61 11.52 33.42
N SER A 576 -16.77 12.61 34.16
CA SER A 576 -17.71 13.68 33.76
C SER A 576 -17.21 14.49 32.56
N ALA A 577 -15.91 14.58 32.37
CA ALA A 577 -15.29 15.22 31.20
C ALA A 577 -15.15 14.25 30.01
N GLY A 578 -15.40 12.96 30.20
CA GLY A 578 -15.16 11.92 29.21
C GLY A 578 -13.67 11.63 28.94
N ASN A 579 -12.79 12.06 29.84
CA ASN A 579 -11.34 11.92 29.69
C ASN A 579 -10.89 10.52 30.16
N TRP A 580 -11.18 9.51 29.33
CA TRP A 580 -10.75 8.15 29.61
C TRP A 580 -9.21 8.03 29.69
N ASN A 581 -8.78 7.06 30.45
CA ASN A 581 -7.40 6.64 30.57
C ASN A 581 -7.31 5.16 30.24
N THR A 582 -6.14 4.68 29.87
CA THR A 582 -5.91 3.27 29.65
C THR A 582 -4.78 2.76 30.53
N ARG A 583 -4.80 1.45 30.81
CA ARG A 583 -3.76 0.77 31.58
C ARG A 583 -3.18 -0.39 30.81
N ILE A 584 -1.87 -0.52 30.83
CA ILE A 584 -1.14 -1.68 30.30
C ILE A 584 -0.56 -2.42 31.49
N GLY A 585 -0.79 -3.73 31.57
CA GLY A 585 -0.25 -4.57 32.61
C GLY A 585 0.23 -5.92 32.11
N SER A 586 1.23 -6.50 32.75
CA SER A 586 1.66 -7.86 32.46
C SER A 586 1.79 -8.68 33.71
N PHE A 587 1.56 -9.98 33.61
CA PHE A 587 1.67 -10.96 34.65
C PHE A 587 2.01 -12.34 34.09
N LYS A 588 2.44 -13.27 34.93
CA LYS A 588 2.88 -14.61 34.53
C LYS A 588 2.60 -15.62 35.59
N PHE A 589 2.02 -16.76 35.24
CA PHE A 589 1.89 -17.87 36.17
C PHE A 589 3.27 -18.43 36.54
N PRO A 590 3.57 -18.63 37.86
CA PRO A 590 4.87 -19.16 38.26
C PRO A 590 5.19 -20.54 37.68
N ALA A 591 4.15 -21.34 37.39
CA ALA A 591 4.28 -22.66 36.79
C ALA A 591 4.72 -22.63 35.33
N CYS A 592 4.58 -21.50 34.62
CA CYS A 592 5.03 -21.35 33.23
C CYS A 592 6.53 -21.03 33.22
N SER A 593 7.36 -22.04 33.20
CA SER A 593 8.81 -21.94 32.99
C SER A 593 9.17 -22.57 31.66
N ASN A 594 9.60 -21.75 30.73
CA ASN A 594 10.07 -22.25 29.43
C ASN A 594 11.59 -22.28 29.43
N ILE A 595 12.20 -23.48 29.46
CA ILE A 595 13.65 -23.62 29.22
C ILE A 595 13.87 -23.49 27.73
N LYS A 596 14.18 -22.27 27.29
CA LYS A 596 14.48 -22.00 25.89
C LYS A 596 15.78 -22.69 25.46
N GLN A 597 15.76 -23.32 24.33
CA GLN A 597 16.95 -23.93 23.71
C GLN A 597 17.80 -22.85 23.01
N SER A 598 19.11 -23.02 23.07
CA SER A 598 20.02 -22.18 22.29
C SER A 598 19.93 -22.55 20.80
N GLN A 599 20.07 -21.57 19.95
CA GLN A 599 20.09 -21.75 18.50
C GLN A 599 21.20 -20.95 17.85
N THR A 600 21.55 -21.31 16.62
CA THR A 600 22.54 -20.62 15.78
C THR A 600 22.01 -20.38 14.40
N ILE A 601 22.56 -19.37 13.72
CA ILE A 601 22.24 -19.03 12.34
C ILE A 601 23.39 -19.43 11.43
N ASN A 602 23.07 -19.97 10.26
CA ASN A 602 24.03 -20.26 9.21
C ASN A 602 23.53 -19.71 7.87
N PHE A 603 24.38 -18.92 7.18
CA PHE A 603 24.11 -18.60 5.79
C PHE A 603 24.24 -19.87 4.95
N THR A 604 23.23 -20.17 4.14
CA THR A 604 23.21 -21.31 3.22
C THR A 604 23.57 -20.90 1.79
N SER A 605 23.48 -19.60 1.47
CA SER A 605 24.04 -19.02 0.24
C SER A 605 25.50 -18.64 0.44
N SER A 606 26.33 -18.88 -0.59
CA SER A 606 27.70 -18.38 -0.64
C SER A 606 27.71 -16.86 -0.83
N ALA A 607 28.68 -16.16 -0.26
CA ALA A 607 28.89 -14.73 -0.55
C ALA A 607 29.15 -14.55 -2.05
N PRO A 608 28.51 -13.57 -2.72
CA PRO A 608 28.76 -13.28 -4.13
C PRO A 608 30.24 -12.99 -4.41
N VAL A 609 30.76 -13.64 -5.44
CA VAL A 609 32.14 -13.41 -5.91
C VAL A 609 32.09 -12.57 -7.17
N GLY A 610 32.90 -11.52 -7.24
CA GLY A 610 32.96 -10.63 -8.42
C GLY A 610 31.73 -9.75 -8.60
N ALA A 611 30.96 -9.49 -7.55
CA ALA A 611 29.84 -8.56 -7.59
C ALA A 611 30.31 -7.17 -8.01
N THR A 612 29.55 -6.53 -8.90
CA THR A 612 29.82 -5.16 -9.36
C THR A 612 28.56 -4.31 -9.27
N PHE A 613 28.72 -3.00 -9.20
CA PHE A 613 27.60 -2.08 -9.23
C PHE A 613 26.60 -2.42 -10.35
N GLY A 614 25.30 -2.55 -10.02
CA GLY A 614 24.23 -2.82 -10.98
C GLY A 614 24.24 -4.22 -11.61
N SER A 615 25.12 -5.14 -11.18
CA SER A 615 25.04 -6.53 -11.62
C SER A 615 23.77 -7.21 -11.08
N ALA A 616 23.35 -8.33 -11.70
CA ALA A 616 22.10 -9.02 -11.36
C ALA A 616 22.00 -9.32 -9.85
N PRO A 617 20.83 -9.08 -9.24
CA PRO A 617 20.61 -9.37 -7.83
C PRO A 617 20.89 -10.85 -7.52
N GLN A 618 21.41 -11.11 -6.33
CA GLN A 618 21.75 -12.45 -5.87
C GLN A 618 20.85 -12.86 -4.71
N VAL A 619 20.43 -14.13 -4.69
CA VAL A 619 19.62 -14.67 -3.60
C VAL A 619 20.48 -14.89 -2.37
N VAL A 620 20.00 -14.40 -1.22
CA VAL A 620 20.64 -14.60 0.08
C VAL A 620 19.77 -15.51 0.94
N THR A 621 20.29 -16.64 1.34
CA THR A 621 19.59 -17.62 2.17
C THR A 621 20.36 -17.90 3.46
N ALA A 622 19.61 -18.00 4.54
CA ALA A 622 20.11 -18.40 5.84
C ALA A 622 19.08 -19.25 6.57
N THR A 623 19.53 -20.12 7.45
CA THR A 623 18.67 -20.96 8.29
C THR A 623 19.11 -20.88 9.74
N ALA A 624 18.14 -21.03 10.65
CA ALA A 624 18.41 -21.24 12.07
C ALA A 624 18.33 -22.73 12.40
N THR A 625 19.12 -23.18 13.36
CA THR A 625 19.07 -24.58 13.87
C THR A 625 17.73 -24.92 14.49
N SER A 626 16.96 -23.91 14.91
CA SER A 626 15.58 -24.06 15.41
C SER A 626 14.54 -24.28 14.31
N GLY A 627 14.87 -24.03 13.04
CA GLY A 627 13.90 -23.98 11.94
C GLY A 627 13.07 -22.70 11.89
N LEU A 628 13.28 -21.76 12.80
CA LEU A 628 12.55 -20.49 12.83
C LEU A 628 13.00 -19.57 11.69
N ALA A 629 12.09 -18.71 11.25
CA ALA A 629 12.34 -17.77 10.17
C ALA A 629 13.48 -16.80 10.50
N ILE A 630 14.35 -16.58 9.52
CA ILE A 630 15.48 -15.63 9.61
C ILE A 630 15.04 -14.26 9.09
N THR A 631 15.47 -13.22 9.80
CA THR A 631 15.37 -11.84 9.33
C THR A 631 16.72 -11.39 8.80
N LEU A 632 16.77 -11.02 7.51
CA LEU A 632 17.92 -10.43 6.85
C LEU A 632 17.85 -8.91 6.85
N THR A 633 18.95 -8.24 7.14
CA THR A 633 19.04 -6.78 7.07
C THR A 633 20.39 -6.37 6.48
N ILE A 634 20.44 -5.22 5.84
CA ILE A 634 21.72 -4.61 5.47
C ILE A 634 22.28 -3.90 6.70
N ASP A 635 23.56 -4.11 6.98
CA ASP A 635 24.27 -3.38 8.03
C ASP A 635 24.26 -1.86 7.73
N ALA A 636 24.08 -1.04 8.76
CA ALA A 636 23.98 0.41 8.62
C ALA A 636 25.18 1.03 7.88
N SER A 637 26.37 0.40 7.99
CA SER A 637 27.58 0.84 7.27
C SER A 637 27.61 0.48 5.78
N ALA A 638 26.65 -0.32 5.31
CA ALA A 638 26.61 -0.87 3.94
C ALA A 638 25.37 -0.45 3.14
N THR A 639 24.49 0.38 3.67
CA THR A 639 23.23 0.81 3.03
C THR A 639 23.43 1.61 1.75
N SER A 640 24.60 2.21 1.54
CA SER A 640 24.99 2.87 0.29
C SER A 640 25.59 1.92 -0.74
N VAL A 641 25.88 0.67 -0.36
CA VAL A 641 26.57 -0.31 -1.20
C VAL A 641 25.61 -1.38 -1.73
N CYS A 642 24.70 -1.85 -0.90
CA CYS A 642 23.74 -2.88 -1.25
C CYS A 642 22.38 -2.68 -0.58
N ALA A 643 21.34 -3.28 -1.18
CA ALA A 643 19.97 -3.26 -0.67
C ALA A 643 19.32 -4.64 -0.82
N LEU A 644 18.43 -5.00 0.10
CA LEU A 644 17.62 -6.20 0.01
C LEU A 644 16.21 -5.84 -0.48
N ASN A 645 15.61 -6.69 -1.31
CA ASN A 645 14.23 -6.55 -1.75
C ASN A 645 13.19 -7.09 -0.74
N GLY A 646 13.66 -7.65 0.36
CA GLY A 646 12.87 -8.19 1.45
C GLY A 646 13.75 -8.51 2.64
N SER A 647 13.16 -8.97 3.73
CA SER A 647 13.87 -9.29 4.96
C SER A 647 13.89 -10.79 5.29
N ALA A 648 13.25 -11.64 4.50
CA ALA A 648 13.22 -13.07 4.72
C ALA A 648 14.42 -13.77 4.06
N SER A 649 14.78 -14.94 4.56
CA SER A 649 15.68 -15.87 3.85
C SER A 649 15.10 -16.19 2.47
N GLY A 650 15.91 -16.02 1.42
CA GLY A 650 15.47 -16.09 0.02
C GLY A 650 15.33 -14.72 -0.65
N SER A 651 15.49 -13.63 0.09
CA SER A 651 15.51 -12.28 -0.47
C SER A 651 16.72 -12.05 -1.38
N HIS A 652 16.56 -11.15 -2.35
CA HIS A 652 17.62 -10.79 -3.28
C HIS A 652 18.37 -9.55 -2.77
N VAL A 653 19.69 -9.61 -2.82
CA VAL A 653 20.56 -8.45 -2.60
C VAL A 653 20.89 -7.80 -3.94
N SER A 654 20.63 -6.49 -4.05
CA SER A 654 20.99 -5.64 -5.19
C SER A 654 22.22 -4.83 -4.85
N PHE A 655 23.08 -4.56 -5.84
CA PHE A 655 24.36 -3.86 -5.69
C PHE A 655 24.22 -2.41 -6.18
N ILE A 656 24.05 -1.47 -5.25
CA ILE A 656 23.68 -0.08 -5.51
C ILE A 656 24.83 0.91 -5.35
N GLY A 657 25.99 0.43 -4.95
CA GLY A 657 27.22 1.21 -4.80
C GLY A 657 28.45 0.32 -4.71
N VAL A 658 29.61 0.95 -4.84
CA VAL A 658 30.93 0.27 -4.71
C VAL A 658 31.38 0.30 -3.25
N GLY A 659 31.87 -0.84 -2.75
CA GLY A 659 32.35 -0.95 -1.38
C GLY A 659 32.17 -2.34 -0.81
N THR A 660 32.06 -2.47 0.51
CA THR A 660 31.79 -3.75 1.18
C THR A 660 30.32 -3.84 1.53
N CYS A 661 29.59 -4.78 0.90
CA CYS A 661 28.25 -5.15 1.30
C CYS A 661 28.31 -6.04 2.54
N LYS A 662 27.47 -5.73 3.54
CA LYS A 662 27.34 -6.51 4.78
C LYS A 662 25.87 -6.82 5.03
N ILE A 663 25.57 -8.09 5.15
CA ILE A 663 24.22 -8.59 5.39
C ILE A 663 24.21 -9.26 6.75
N ASN A 664 23.35 -8.78 7.63
CA ASN A 664 23.13 -9.35 8.96
C ASN A 664 21.94 -10.33 8.89
N ALA A 665 22.11 -11.48 9.49
CA ALA A 665 21.06 -12.45 9.70
C ALA A 665 20.73 -12.52 11.19
N ASN A 666 19.46 -12.32 11.54
CA ASN A 666 18.95 -12.28 12.89
C ASN A 666 17.83 -13.30 13.08
N GLN A 667 17.70 -13.80 14.28
CA GLN A 667 16.57 -14.63 14.69
C GLN A 667 16.26 -14.33 16.16
N SER A 668 15.09 -13.78 16.45
CA SER A 668 14.69 -13.27 17.77
C SER A 668 14.35 -14.36 18.80
N GLY A 669 14.36 -15.64 18.39
CA GLY A 669 13.86 -16.73 19.22
C GLY A 669 12.34 -16.76 19.26
N ASN A 670 11.81 -17.57 20.15
CA ASN A 670 10.38 -17.70 20.42
C ASN A 670 10.16 -18.26 21.83
N GLY A 671 8.97 -18.80 22.12
CA GLY A 671 8.67 -19.46 23.39
C GLY A 671 9.63 -20.63 23.73
N SER A 672 10.19 -21.31 22.71
CA SER A 672 11.03 -22.52 22.86
C SER A 672 12.52 -22.27 22.65
N PHE A 673 12.91 -21.22 21.98
CA PHE A 673 14.31 -20.92 21.63
C PHE A 673 14.71 -19.51 22.08
N ASN A 674 15.94 -19.39 22.57
CA ASN A 674 16.58 -18.10 22.80
C ASN A 674 16.83 -17.36 21.49
N PRO A 675 16.97 -16.02 21.47
CA PRO A 675 17.50 -15.31 20.33
C PRO A 675 18.84 -15.89 19.87
N ALA A 676 19.02 -16.05 18.57
CA ALA A 676 20.30 -16.48 18.04
C ALA A 676 21.30 -15.32 18.07
N PRO A 677 22.60 -15.59 18.31
CA PRO A 677 23.62 -14.60 18.01
C PRO A 677 23.54 -14.18 16.54
N GLN A 678 23.63 -12.87 16.28
CA GLN A 678 23.65 -12.33 14.94
C GLN A 678 24.84 -12.89 14.13
N VAL A 679 24.61 -13.27 12.90
CA VAL A 679 25.66 -13.69 11.96
C VAL A 679 25.66 -12.72 10.78
N GLN A 680 26.88 -12.34 10.32
CA GLN A 680 27.07 -11.41 9.22
C GLN A 680 27.80 -12.09 8.05
N GLN A 681 27.29 -11.90 6.84
CA GLN A 681 27.96 -12.20 5.60
C GLN A 681 28.43 -10.90 4.93
N SER A 682 29.71 -10.83 4.52
CA SER A 682 30.26 -9.65 3.88
C SER A 682 31.07 -9.99 2.64
N PHE A 683 30.99 -9.12 1.62
CA PHE A 683 31.71 -9.28 0.34
C PHE A 683 31.92 -7.92 -0.32
N ALA A 684 32.89 -7.84 -1.25
CA ALA A 684 33.18 -6.64 -1.99
C ALA A 684 32.26 -6.48 -3.19
N VAL A 685 31.80 -5.27 -3.44
CA VAL A 685 31.14 -4.84 -4.67
C VAL A 685 32.09 -3.90 -5.42
N GLY A 686 32.53 -4.32 -6.60
CA GLY A 686 33.43 -3.57 -7.46
C GLY A 686 32.70 -2.60 -8.37
N LYS A 687 33.50 -1.81 -9.11
CA LYS A 687 32.95 -0.94 -10.16
C LYS A 687 32.43 -1.78 -11.35
N ALA A 688 31.33 -1.34 -11.92
CA ALA A 688 30.86 -1.89 -13.19
C ALA A 688 31.76 -1.44 -14.34
N ILE A 689 31.95 -2.32 -15.31
CA ILE A 689 32.60 -1.96 -16.58
C ILE A 689 31.59 -1.24 -17.45
N GLN A 690 32.07 -0.41 -18.35
CA GLN A 690 31.28 0.30 -19.34
C GLN A 690 31.98 0.35 -20.67
N THR A 691 31.21 0.57 -21.73
CA THR A 691 31.71 0.77 -23.09
C THR A 691 31.10 2.02 -23.70
N ILE A 692 31.79 2.60 -24.66
CA ILE A 692 31.28 3.72 -25.44
C ILE A 692 30.88 3.22 -26.82
N ASN A 693 29.73 3.63 -27.31
CA ASN A 693 29.25 3.35 -28.63
C ASN A 693 28.91 4.67 -29.35
N PHE A 694 29.48 4.90 -30.51
CA PHE A 694 29.04 5.96 -31.41
C PHE A 694 27.62 5.61 -31.92
N THR A 695 26.72 6.56 -31.79
CA THR A 695 25.32 6.41 -32.23
C THR A 695 25.03 7.11 -33.53
N SER A 696 25.93 8.06 -33.93
CA SER A 696 25.91 8.64 -35.26
C SER A 696 26.67 7.78 -36.25
N THR A 697 26.18 7.71 -37.50
CA THR A 697 26.87 7.02 -38.58
C THR A 697 27.90 7.95 -39.21
N ALA A 698 29.13 7.48 -39.37
CA ALA A 698 30.20 8.23 -40.01
C ALA A 698 29.79 8.63 -41.48
N PRO A 699 30.08 9.86 -41.89
CA PRO A 699 29.78 10.28 -43.27
C PRO A 699 30.52 9.45 -44.33
N VAL A 700 29.81 9.02 -45.37
CA VAL A 700 30.38 8.23 -46.48
C VAL A 700 30.91 9.08 -47.63
N SER A 701 30.52 10.34 -47.70
CA SER A 701 30.86 11.28 -48.77
C SER A 701 31.28 12.62 -48.18
N ALA A 702 32.13 12.60 -47.18
CA ALA A 702 32.67 13.82 -46.56
C ALA A 702 33.68 14.49 -47.48
N ALA A 703 33.57 15.82 -47.60
CA ALA A 703 34.54 16.66 -48.35
C ALA A 703 34.82 17.94 -47.57
N VAL A 704 35.98 18.53 -47.82
CA VAL A 704 36.35 19.81 -47.20
C VAL A 704 35.34 20.89 -47.54
N GLY A 705 34.87 21.63 -46.48
CA GLY A 705 33.79 22.64 -46.62
C GLY A 705 32.40 22.09 -46.81
N GLY A 706 32.22 20.78 -46.71
CA GLY A 706 30.89 20.15 -46.72
C GLY A 706 30.15 20.43 -45.39
N PRO A 707 28.89 19.97 -45.28
CA PRO A 707 28.08 20.19 -44.08
C PRO A 707 28.75 19.57 -42.87
N ASP A 708 28.63 20.21 -41.72
CA ASP A 708 29.17 19.74 -40.46
C ASP A 708 28.55 18.40 -40.08
N TYR A 709 29.34 17.51 -39.60
CA TYR A 709 28.92 16.20 -39.09
C TYR A 709 28.59 16.26 -37.65
N THR A 710 27.32 16.02 -37.26
CA THR A 710 26.91 15.89 -35.88
C THR A 710 27.33 14.54 -35.34
N VAL A 711 28.30 14.52 -34.41
CA VAL A 711 28.82 13.29 -33.80
C VAL A 711 28.10 13.01 -32.50
N THR A 712 27.49 11.83 -32.41
CA THR A 712 26.84 11.38 -31.21
C THR A 712 27.40 10.05 -30.75
N ALA A 713 27.56 9.91 -29.41
CA ALA A 713 27.95 8.67 -28.78
C ALA A 713 27.34 8.58 -27.40
N THR A 714 27.20 7.35 -26.92
CA THR A 714 26.67 7.06 -25.59
C THR A 714 27.56 6.07 -24.86
N ALA A 715 27.64 6.21 -23.55
CA ALA A 715 28.21 5.18 -22.68
C ALA A 715 27.11 4.24 -22.16
N THR A 716 27.41 2.97 -22.03
CA THR A 716 26.46 1.98 -21.46
C THR A 716 26.09 2.29 -20.02
N SER A 717 26.85 3.11 -19.32
CA SER A 717 26.56 3.61 -17.99
C SER A 717 25.56 4.79 -17.96
N GLY A 718 25.29 5.40 -19.11
CA GLY A 718 24.54 6.66 -19.20
C GLY A 718 25.34 7.90 -18.76
N LEU A 719 26.62 7.77 -18.40
CA LEU A 719 27.48 8.89 -18.03
C LEU A 719 27.87 9.71 -19.27
N ALA A 720 28.04 11.01 -19.07
CA ALA A 720 28.44 11.91 -20.13
C ALA A 720 29.82 11.53 -20.69
N ILE A 721 29.95 11.47 -22.01
CA ILE A 721 31.18 11.22 -22.73
C ILE A 721 31.85 12.55 -23.10
N THR A 722 33.17 12.47 -23.28
CA THR A 722 33.99 13.56 -23.83
C THR A 722 34.42 13.17 -25.22
N LEU A 723 34.14 14.02 -26.20
CA LEU A 723 34.59 13.88 -27.59
C LEU A 723 35.78 14.78 -27.84
N ALA A 724 36.72 14.32 -28.64
CA ALA A 724 37.85 15.10 -29.10
C ALA A 724 38.30 14.62 -30.50
N ILE A 725 38.83 15.53 -31.29
CA ILE A 725 39.55 15.12 -32.50
C ILE A 725 40.89 14.49 -32.10
N ASP A 726 41.20 13.35 -32.71
CA ASP A 726 42.52 12.74 -32.52
C ASP A 726 43.64 13.70 -33.01
N ALA A 727 44.72 13.78 -32.25
CA ALA A 727 45.80 14.72 -32.58
C ALA A 727 46.33 14.54 -34.01
N SER A 728 46.26 13.32 -34.56
CA SER A 728 46.69 13.03 -35.97
C SER A 728 45.74 13.60 -37.02
N SER A 729 44.56 14.03 -36.63
CA SER A 729 43.47 14.47 -37.53
C SER A 729 43.15 15.97 -37.37
N SER A 730 43.86 16.70 -36.52
CA SER A 730 43.62 18.11 -36.25
C SER A 730 43.76 19.05 -37.45
N ALA A 731 44.49 18.64 -38.51
CA ALA A 731 44.54 19.33 -39.79
C ALA A 731 43.40 18.94 -40.77
N VAL A 732 42.61 17.93 -40.46
CA VAL A 732 41.56 17.40 -41.33
C VAL A 732 40.18 17.81 -40.85
N CYS A 733 39.95 17.79 -39.55
CA CYS A 733 38.67 18.14 -38.94
C CYS A 733 38.84 18.86 -37.61
N ALA A 734 37.86 19.65 -37.23
CA ALA A 734 37.75 20.33 -35.98
C ALA A 734 36.37 20.04 -35.34
N ILE A 735 36.26 20.11 -34.03
CA ILE A 735 35.02 19.91 -33.29
C ILE A 735 34.66 21.15 -32.46
N ASP A 736 33.43 21.60 -32.50
CA ASP A 736 32.94 22.83 -31.85
C ASP A 736 32.70 22.66 -30.35
N GLY A 737 32.69 21.43 -29.85
CA GLY A 737 32.43 21.08 -28.45
C GLY A 737 33.08 19.76 -28.04
N SER A 738 32.85 19.35 -26.83
CA SER A 738 33.41 18.11 -26.28
C SER A 738 32.32 17.12 -25.82
N THR A 739 31.07 17.37 -26.15
CA THR A 739 29.95 16.52 -25.70
C THR A 739 29.26 15.81 -26.86
N SER A 740 28.56 14.75 -26.60
CA SER A 740 27.70 14.08 -27.59
C SER A 740 26.70 15.07 -28.20
N GLY A 741 26.65 15.17 -29.49
CA GLY A 741 25.87 16.17 -30.24
C GLY A 741 26.68 17.34 -30.78
N SER A 742 28.00 17.41 -30.52
CA SER A 742 28.89 18.39 -31.10
C SER A 742 29.04 18.24 -32.61
N HIS A 743 29.37 19.33 -33.30
CA HIS A 743 29.52 19.32 -34.74
C HIS A 743 30.99 19.23 -35.10
N VAL A 744 31.29 18.46 -36.11
CA VAL A 744 32.62 18.25 -36.65
C VAL A 744 32.71 18.93 -38.01
N SER A 745 33.51 19.99 -38.11
CA SER A 745 33.77 20.72 -39.35
C SER A 745 34.92 20.07 -40.13
N LEU A 746 34.79 20.07 -41.45
CA LEU A 746 35.69 19.38 -42.37
C LEU A 746 36.66 20.42 -42.96
N ILE A 747 37.86 20.55 -42.43
CA ILE A 747 38.79 21.64 -42.71
C ILE A 747 39.95 21.23 -43.62
N GLY A 748 40.19 19.93 -43.79
CA GLY A 748 41.27 19.43 -44.66
C GLY A 748 40.98 18.04 -45.20
N ALA A 749 41.60 17.67 -46.29
CA ALA A 749 41.50 16.34 -46.90
C ALA A 749 42.35 15.34 -46.12
N GLY A 750 41.84 14.15 -45.92
CA GLY A 750 42.49 13.08 -45.18
C GLY A 750 41.57 12.19 -44.39
N THR A 751 42.05 11.57 -43.29
CA THR A 751 41.20 10.81 -42.41
C THR A 751 40.88 11.62 -41.15
N CYS A 752 39.60 11.90 -40.94
CA CYS A 752 39.08 12.46 -39.69
C CYS A 752 38.90 11.31 -38.69
N LYS A 753 39.55 11.42 -37.51
CA LYS A 753 39.39 10.46 -36.40
C LYS A 753 38.90 11.18 -35.14
N ILE A 754 37.81 10.70 -34.58
CA ILE A 754 37.18 11.25 -33.41
C ILE A 754 37.34 10.24 -32.28
N ASN A 755 37.85 10.70 -31.17
CA ASN A 755 38.02 9.93 -29.94
C ASN A 755 36.85 10.21 -28.99
N ALA A 756 36.35 9.17 -28.35
CA ALA A 756 35.34 9.27 -27.30
C ALA A 756 35.84 8.64 -26.01
N ASP A 757 35.85 9.42 -24.95
CA ASP A 757 36.35 9.04 -23.63
C ASP A 757 35.26 9.15 -22.57
N GLN A 758 35.35 8.28 -21.56
CA GLN A 758 34.52 8.36 -20.37
C GLN A 758 35.34 7.91 -19.16
N ALA A 759 35.60 8.83 -18.23
CA ALA A 759 36.51 8.63 -17.11
C ALA A 759 35.98 7.70 -15.98
N GLY A 760 34.71 7.29 -16.06
CA GLY A 760 34.06 6.60 -14.97
C GLY A 760 33.62 7.54 -13.84
N ASN A 761 33.17 6.93 -12.76
CA ASN A 761 32.79 7.63 -11.54
C ASN A 761 33.01 6.72 -10.31
N ALA A 762 32.30 6.98 -9.20
CA ALA A 762 32.39 6.11 -8.02
C ALA A 762 31.95 4.66 -8.33
N ASN A 763 30.97 4.46 -9.23
CA ASN A 763 30.34 3.17 -9.52
C ASN A 763 30.79 2.51 -10.83
N PHE A 764 31.34 3.25 -11.77
CA PHE A 764 31.78 2.76 -13.07
C PHE A 764 33.29 2.95 -13.23
N SER A 765 33.97 1.95 -13.79
CA SER A 765 35.33 2.08 -14.25
C SER A 765 35.38 3.00 -15.48
N ALA A 766 36.55 3.57 -15.75
CA ALA A 766 36.76 4.27 -17.02
C ALA A 766 36.45 3.33 -18.21
N ALA A 767 35.79 3.85 -19.22
CA ALA A 767 35.59 3.09 -20.45
C ALA A 767 36.89 2.99 -21.26
N PRO A 768 37.11 1.90 -21.97
CA PRO A 768 38.09 1.92 -23.05
C PRO A 768 37.73 3.02 -24.06
N GLN A 769 38.74 3.80 -24.50
CA GLN A 769 38.53 4.84 -25.51
C GLN A 769 37.96 4.23 -26.76
N ALA A 770 36.88 4.82 -27.30
CA ALA A 770 36.29 4.43 -28.57
C ALA A 770 36.65 5.44 -29.66
N HIS A 771 36.75 4.97 -30.88
CA HIS A 771 37.12 5.80 -32.05
C HIS A 771 36.09 5.66 -33.16
N GLN A 772 35.80 6.74 -33.85
CA GLN A 772 35.10 6.76 -35.14
C GLN A 772 35.99 7.49 -36.17
N SER A 773 36.14 6.91 -37.36
CA SER A 773 36.97 7.50 -38.42
C SER A 773 36.25 7.45 -39.75
N PHE A 774 36.48 8.47 -40.57
CA PHE A 774 35.99 8.53 -41.94
C PHE A 774 36.96 9.36 -42.84
N SER A 775 36.91 9.14 -44.11
CA SER A 775 37.74 9.89 -45.09
C SER A 775 37.04 11.17 -45.48
N VAL A 776 37.83 12.25 -45.54
CA VAL A 776 37.38 13.56 -46.05
C VAL A 776 38.09 13.79 -47.42
N ALA A 777 37.30 13.83 -48.44
CA ALA A 777 37.78 14.10 -49.80
C ALA A 777 38.13 15.61 -49.95
N PRO A 778 39.02 15.98 -50.86
CA PRO A 778 39.16 17.37 -51.23
C PRO A 778 37.81 17.98 -51.60
N GLY A 779 37.54 19.17 -51.12
CA GLY A 779 36.29 19.87 -51.49
C GLY A 779 36.35 20.49 -52.90
N THR A 780 35.20 20.76 -53.39
CA THR A 780 35.13 21.41 -54.72
C THR A 780 35.02 22.95 -54.57
N PRO A 781 35.81 23.70 -55.24
CA PRO A 781 35.64 25.16 -55.34
C PRO A 781 34.26 25.53 -55.88
N THR A 782 33.84 26.76 -55.62
CA THR A 782 32.61 27.35 -56.12
C THR A 782 32.88 28.74 -56.66
N LEU A 783 32.11 29.23 -57.63
CA LEU A 783 32.07 30.61 -58.02
C LEU A 783 30.97 31.35 -57.33
N GLU A 784 31.23 32.57 -56.91
CA GLU A 784 30.26 33.45 -56.27
C GLU A 784 30.31 34.83 -56.85
N PHE A 785 29.15 35.42 -57.21
CA PHE A 785 29.10 36.82 -57.62
C PHE A 785 29.33 37.72 -56.45
N THR A 786 30.45 38.43 -56.45
CA THR A 786 30.80 39.42 -55.44
C THR A 786 30.43 40.85 -55.83
N THR A 787 30.29 41.11 -57.17
CA THR A 787 29.64 42.33 -57.69
C THR A 787 28.48 41.86 -58.55
N GLN A 788 27.28 42.17 -58.12
CA GLN A 788 26.03 41.78 -58.80
C GLN A 788 25.65 42.79 -59.87
N PRO A 789 24.97 42.33 -60.92
CA PRO A 789 24.35 43.27 -61.88
C PRO A 789 23.20 44.03 -61.27
N GLY A 790 23.07 45.33 -61.51
CA GLY A 790 21.91 46.14 -61.15
C GLY A 790 20.91 46.31 -62.32
N ASP A 791 19.69 46.69 -61.96
CA ASP A 791 18.68 47.06 -62.93
C ASP A 791 19.19 48.25 -63.76
N ILE A 792 18.94 48.19 -65.07
CA ILE A 792 19.36 49.23 -66.05
C ILE A 792 18.19 49.67 -66.90
N VAL A 793 18.34 50.82 -67.58
CA VAL A 793 17.39 51.27 -68.61
C VAL A 793 17.90 50.87 -70.02
N ALA A 794 17.00 50.50 -70.92
CA ALA A 794 17.38 50.08 -72.23
C ALA A 794 18.18 51.18 -72.97
N GLY A 795 19.33 50.80 -73.51
CA GLY A 795 20.32 51.69 -74.09
C GLY A 795 21.52 52.00 -73.15
N ASP A 796 21.43 51.67 -71.82
CA ASP A 796 22.55 51.82 -70.90
C ASP A 796 23.44 50.58 -70.92
N VAL A 797 24.63 50.74 -70.44
CA VAL A 797 25.61 49.64 -70.22
C VAL A 797 25.37 49.01 -68.81
N LEU A 798 25.51 47.69 -68.66
CA LEU A 798 25.31 46.98 -67.42
C LEU A 798 26.40 47.33 -66.37
N GLY A 799 27.53 47.74 -66.74
CA GLY A 799 28.62 48.13 -65.81
C GLY A 799 29.48 46.96 -65.45
N THR A 800 30.12 47.06 -64.23
CA THR A 800 31.09 46.10 -63.77
C THR A 800 30.39 45.02 -62.94
N ILE A 801 30.70 43.77 -63.27
CA ILE A 801 30.36 42.63 -62.47
C ILE A 801 31.63 41.84 -62.03
N ALA A 802 31.59 41.19 -60.91
CA ALA A 802 32.74 40.40 -60.52
C ALA A 802 32.27 39.07 -59.84
N VAL A 803 33.04 38.05 -60.10
CA VAL A 803 32.90 36.75 -59.43
C VAL A 803 34.19 36.40 -58.73
N THR A 804 34.06 35.72 -57.59
CA THR A 804 35.17 35.23 -56.82
C THR A 804 35.11 33.71 -56.75
N GLU A 805 36.20 33.04 -57.01
CA GLU A 805 36.34 31.62 -56.72
C GLU A 805 36.59 31.42 -55.26
N LYS A 806 35.68 30.68 -54.66
CA LYS A 806 35.71 30.34 -53.28
C LYS A 806 36.14 28.91 -53.12
N GLY A 807 37.08 28.70 -52.20
CA GLY A 807 37.43 27.38 -51.70
C GLY A 807 36.32 26.73 -50.95
N PRO A 808 36.39 25.44 -50.67
CA PRO A 808 35.40 24.70 -49.95
C PRO A 808 35.06 25.22 -48.54
N LEU A 809 35.92 26.02 -47.94
CA LEU A 809 35.74 26.69 -46.66
C LEU A 809 35.26 28.15 -46.78
N GLY A 810 34.98 28.60 -47.98
CA GLY A 810 34.55 29.99 -48.28
C GLY A 810 35.71 30.99 -48.38
N ASP A 811 36.96 30.58 -48.30
CA ASP A 811 38.15 31.39 -48.55
C ASP A 811 38.28 31.66 -50.04
N THR A 812 38.92 32.78 -50.43
CA THR A 812 39.18 33.08 -51.81
C THR A 812 40.38 32.26 -52.29
N ILE A 813 40.21 31.49 -53.36
CA ILE A 813 41.31 30.76 -53.98
C ILE A 813 42.16 31.73 -54.79
N ASP A 814 43.46 31.68 -54.60
CA ASP A 814 44.39 32.51 -55.35
C ASP A 814 44.62 31.92 -56.82
N ASP A 815 43.53 31.90 -57.59
CA ASP A 815 43.62 31.49 -58.99
C ASP A 815 44.00 32.69 -59.86
N ASN A 816 45.08 32.53 -60.65
CA ASN A 816 45.55 33.56 -61.55
C ASN A 816 45.58 33.08 -63.01
N ALA A 817 44.85 32.02 -63.33
CA ALA A 817 44.96 31.38 -64.64
C ALA A 817 43.62 31.08 -65.30
N SER A 818 42.55 30.80 -64.48
CA SER A 818 41.25 30.43 -65.05
C SER A 818 40.56 31.60 -65.77
N LEU A 819 39.97 31.31 -66.94
CA LEU A 819 39.14 32.25 -67.64
C LEU A 819 37.65 32.00 -67.26
N VAL A 820 36.97 33.09 -66.95
CA VAL A 820 35.52 33.05 -66.59
C VAL A 820 34.78 33.64 -67.77
N ASP A 821 33.88 32.86 -68.33
CA ASP A 821 32.95 33.30 -69.37
C ASP A 821 31.63 33.76 -68.74
N PHE A 822 31.18 34.96 -69.13
CA PHE A 822 29.95 35.52 -68.63
C PHE A 822 28.90 35.48 -69.73
N THR A 823 27.76 34.91 -69.48
CA THR A 823 26.67 34.80 -70.38
C THR A 823 25.34 35.25 -69.77
N VAL A 824 24.45 35.75 -70.52
CA VAL A 824 23.04 36.02 -70.14
C VAL A 824 22.10 35.27 -71.10
N THR A 825 21.05 34.70 -70.53
CA THR A 825 20.03 34.13 -71.41
C THR A 825 19.05 35.24 -71.82
N ALA A 826 19.12 35.60 -73.06
CA ALA A 826 18.23 36.60 -73.59
C ALA A 826 17.75 36.13 -74.98
N CYS A 827 16.57 36.50 -75.36
CA CYS A 827 16.03 36.25 -76.79
C CYS A 827 16.07 34.79 -77.27
N GLY A 828 15.82 33.84 -76.23
CA GLY A 828 15.72 32.41 -76.53
C GLY A 828 17.02 31.63 -76.50
N GLY A 829 18.18 32.29 -76.18
CA GLY A 829 19.44 31.61 -76.11
C GLY A 829 20.52 32.36 -75.28
N PRO A 830 21.64 31.72 -75.02
CA PRO A 830 22.71 32.33 -74.29
C PRO A 830 23.45 33.37 -75.16
N VAL A 831 23.61 34.56 -74.61
CA VAL A 831 24.37 35.67 -75.20
C VAL A 831 25.64 35.88 -74.44
N SER A 832 26.80 35.89 -75.07
CA SER A 832 28.08 36.17 -74.43
C SER A 832 28.23 37.64 -74.07
N LEU A 833 28.53 37.92 -72.84
CA LEU A 833 28.85 39.26 -72.35
C LEU A 833 30.35 39.53 -72.38
N GLY A 834 31.17 38.49 -72.51
CA GLY A 834 32.62 38.55 -72.60
C GLY A 834 33.24 37.57 -71.58
N SER A 835 34.57 37.53 -71.52
CA SER A 835 35.33 36.71 -70.64
C SER A 835 36.36 37.58 -69.88
N ALA A 836 36.65 37.21 -68.66
CA ALA A 836 37.66 37.82 -67.77
C ALA A 836 38.57 36.78 -67.19
N ALA A 837 39.88 37.03 -67.10
CA ALA A 837 40.82 36.16 -66.47
C ALA A 837 40.77 36.40 -64.97
N MET A 838 40.89 35.32 -64.17
CA MET A 838 41.04 35.40 -62.72
C MET A 838 42.33 36.08 -62.32
N ALA A 839 42.30 36.97 -61.39
CA ALA A 839 43.46 37.57 -60.75
C ALA A 839 43.24 37.52 -59.23
N HIS A 840 44.12 36.81 -58.49
CA HIS A 840 43.91 36.53 -57.05
C HIS A 840 42.53 35.97 -56.73
N GLY A 841 42.05 35.04 -57.59
CA GLY A 841 40.74 34.39 -57.40
C GLY A 841 39.51 35.24 -57.75
N VAL A 842 39.65 36.38 -58.30
CA VAL A 842 38.56 37.30 -58.71
C VAL A 842 38.62 37.56 -60.20
N ALA A 843 37.56 37.29 -60.89
CA ALA A 843 37.36 37.73 -62.28
C ALA A 843 36.39 38.91 -62.33
N THR A 844 36.81 40.00 -62.87
CA THR A 844 36.02 41.26 -63.07
C THR A 844 35.79 41.54 -64.48
N LEU A 845 34.55 41.66 -64.93
CA LEU A 845 34.16 42.01 -66.28
C LEU A 845 33.44 43.37 -66.26
N ASN A 846 33.96 44.32 -67.03
CA ASN A 846 33.26 45.54 -67.28
C ASN A 846 32.42 45.39 -68.60
N ILE A 847 31.13 45.28 -68.44
CA ILE A 847 30.22 45.04 -69.57
C ILE A 847 29.89 46.33 -70.21
N THR A 848 30.42 46.44 -71.39
CA THR A 848 30.19 47.60 -72.32
C THR A 848 29.06 47.37 -73.26
N VAL A 849 28.48 46.17 -73.22
CA VAL A 849 27.33 45.80 -74.05
C VAL A 849 26.09 46.57 -73.63
N ARG A 850 25.33 47.09 -74.49
CA ARG A 850 24.12 47.82 -74.20
C ARG A 850 22.90 46.94 -74.59
N PHE A 851 21.98 46.89 -73.62
CA PHE A 851 20.71 46.17 -73.80
C PHE A 851 19.68 47.16 -74.36
N PHE A 852 19.13 46.88 -75.53
CA PHE A 852 18.21 47.77 -76.23
C PHE A 852 16.74 47.37 -76.18
N THR A 853 16.46 46.22 -75.66
CA THR A 853 15.08 45.76 -75.46
C THR A 853 14.75 45.70 -73.98
N ALA A 854 13.58 46.27 -73.63
CA ALA A 854 13.03 46.08 -72.27
C ALA A 854 12.74 44.62 -72.13
N THR A 855 13.17 44.07 -70.98
CA THR A 855 12.79 42.70 -70.59
C THR A 855 11.36 42.74 -70.07
N ASP A 856 10.55 41.73 -70.46
CA ASP A 856 9.35 41.40 -69.78
C ASP A 856 9.70 41.34 -68.27
N PRO A 857 8.81 41.61 -67.29
CA PRO A 857 9.13 41.57 -65.89
C PRO A 857 9.77 40.26 -65.39
N SER A 858 10.00 39.27 -66.24
CA SER A 858 10.90 38.14 -66.03
C SER A 858 12.35 38.60 -66.04
N THR A 859 12.88 38.65 -64.89
CA THR A 859 14.24 38.98 -64.52
C THR A 859 15.29 38.25 -65.36
N LEU A 860 16.28 39.00 -65.91
CA LEU A 860 17.49 38.39 -66.48
C LEU A 860 18.44 37.97 -65.38
N GLN A 861 19.27 36.98 -65.71
CA GLN A 861 20.31 36.50 -64.77
C GLN A 861 21.58 36.20 -65.53
N ILE A 862 22.73 36.66 -65.07
CA ILE A 862 24.02 36.40 -65.69
C ILE A 862 24.56 35.08 -65.09
N THR A 863 25.00 34.22 -66.02
CA THR A 863 25.77 33.00 -65.60
C THR A 863 27.23 33.23 -65.83
N ALA A 864 28.04 33.08 -64.80
CA ALA A 864 29.50 33.06 -64.85
C ALA A 864 29.97 31.61 -64.89
N LYS A 865 30.85 31.21 -65.72
CA LYS A 865 31.31 29.83 -65.88
C LYS A 865 32.80 29.77 -66.20
N THR A 866 33.51 28.94 -65.47
CA THR A 866 34.85 28.42 -65.84
C THR A 866 34.66 27.05 -66.54
N LEU A 867 35.76 26.37 -66.90
CA LEU A 867 35.70 24.98 -67.36
C LEU A 867 35.05 24.00 -66.37
N ALA A 868 35.17 24.28 -65.08
CA ALA A 868 34.72 23.38 -64.02
C ALA A 868 33.57 23.94 -63.13
N LEU A 869 33.43 25.27 -63.05
CA LEU A 869 32.52 25.90 -62.07
C LEU A 869 31.53 26.85 -62.76
N THR A 870 30.35 26.96 -62.12
CA THR A 870 29.29 27.85 -62.64
C THR A 870 28.64 28.56 -61.44
N ALA A 871 28.38 29.89 -61.66
CA ALA A 871 27.62 30.69 -60.73
C ALA A 871 26.56 31.52 -61.48
N ASN A 872 25.45 31.80 -60.84
CA ASN A 872 24.43 32.68 -61.34
C ASN A 872 24.35 33.94 -60.48
N SER A 873 24.23 35.12 -61.15
CA SER A 873 23.99 36.38 -60.45
C SER A 873 22.59 36.43 -59.80
N ASN A 874 22.34 37.45 -59.01
CA ASN A 874 20.98 37.89 -58.72
C ASN A 874 20.27 38.29 -60.00
N SER A 875 18.99 38.22 -60.04
CA SER A 875 18.16 38.68 -61.16
C SER A 875 18.18 40.19 -61.29
N PHE A 876 18.20 40.72 -62.47
CA PHE A 876 18.11 42.14 -62.74
C PHE A 876 17.12 42.39 -63.89
N VAL A 877 16.63 43.60 -63.99
CA VAL A 877 15.63 44.02 -65.01
C VAL A 877 16.21 45.11 -65.96
N VAL A 878 15.95 44.96 -67.23
CA VAL A 878 16.15 46.02 -68.16
C VAL A 878 14.85 46.81 -68.38
N GLN A 879 14.80 48.03 -67.84
CA GLN A 879 13.61 48.87 -67.88
C GLN A 879 13.46 49.55 -69.30
N ALA A 880 12.23 49.78 -69.74
CA ALA A 880 11.97 50.45 -71.00
C ALA A 880 12.43 51.92 -70.98
N ASN A 881 13.17 52.38 -71.98
CA ASN A 881 13.59 53.79 -72.17
C ASN A 881 12.59 54.52 -73.10
N ALA A 882 11.80 55.41 -72.55
CA ALA A 882 10.77 56.14 -73.27
C ALA A 882 11.33 57.10 -74.32
N GLY A 883 12.69 57.32 -74.46
CA GLY A 883 13.37 58.17 -75.37
C GLY A 883 14.03 57.43 -76.52
N LEU A 884 14.09 56.11 -76.55
CA LEU A 884 14.66 55.33 -77.62
C LEU A 884 13.63 55.02 -78.75
N VAL A 885 13.73 55.69 -79.83
CA VAL A 885 12.91 55.41 -81.00
C VAL A 885 13.76 54.60 -82.02
N PHE A 886 13.37 53.38 -82.31
CA PHE A 886 13.99 52.55 -83.35
C PHE A 886 13.35 52.90 -84.69
N ALA A 887 14.19 53.38 -85.70
CA ALA A 887 13.76 53.88 -86.98
C ALA A 887 13.29 52.83 -88.01
N ASP A 888 13.43 51.55 -87.77
CA ASP A 888 13.25 50.48 -88.75
C ASP A 888 12.74 49.13 -88.24
N GLY A 889 11.79 49.12 -87.32
CA GLY A 889 10.96 47.99 -87.14
C GLY A 889 11.63 46.60 -86.88
N LEU A 890 12.93 46.55 -86.62
CA LEU A 890 13.66 45.32 -86.32
C LEU A 890 13.78 45.19 -84.83
N GLU A 891 12.75 44.65 -84.20
CA GLU A 891 12.80 44.03 -82.93
C GLU A 891 13.72 42.81 -82.95
N GLY A 892 15.00 43.09 -83.11
CA GLY A 892 15.98 42.00 -83.05
C GLY A 892 16.82 42.10 -81.81
N CYS A 893 16.84 41.06 -81.07
CA CYS A 893 17.77 40.89 -80.01
C CYS A 893 19.22 41.03 -80.53
N ARG A 894 19.83 42.19 -80.31
CA ARG A 894 21.27 42.37 -80.50
C ARG A 894 21.84 42.88 -79.19
N PRO A 895 22.90 42.16 -78.61
CA PRO A 895 23.67 42.71 -77.55
C PRO A 895 24.34 44.05 -77.91
#